data_a0e62d82bc401a8c23ce86272d8e5603
#
_entry.id   a0e62d82bc401a8c23ce86272d8e5603
#
_cell.length_a   1.000
_cell.length_b   1.000
_cell.length_c   1.000
_cell.angle_alpha   90.00
_cell.angle_beta   90.00
_cell.angle_gamma   90.00
#
_symmetry.space_group_name_H-M   'P 1'
#
loop_
_entity.id
_entity.type
_entity.pdbx_description
1 polymer ?
#
loop_
_entity_poly.entity_id
_entity_poly.type
_entity_poly.pdbx_seq_one_letter_code
_entity_poly.pdbx_strand_id
1 'polypeptide(L)'
;MTSQFSSKVSEVLAFSREEATRLASRSVGPEHLLLGLMRSKDGPVLNVFQRLDINPQSVKTALETKVREDELGIPITTSELVLNEKASNILKLAVLEARLQRTTRVDEQHLLLAILHDQAENGAKQVLEFNNMNYEDVLTLFSVKDNVNNGIGMPEEDYEEEESPADSNSVSSGSAAGKSTTTQQQKTKSKTPVLDNFGTNLTESAALGKLDPCIGRENEIQRVIEILGRRKKNNPILIGEPGVGKSAIVEGLAEMIVMHRCSPTLFNKRIYTLDMTGVVAGTKYRGQFEERMKMLVKELEQNPDIIVFIDEIHTLIGAGSTPGSMDAANILKPALARGTIQCIGATTLDEYRNSIEKDGALERRFQKVQVEPTTNEQTLEILRNIRGRYEYFHHVNYTDEALEACVKLTARYVSDRFMPDKAIDALDEVGSRVHLQTANVPPEITEKETEIKDVKEKKQEAVGNQNFELAASYRDRQTQLERELQELNKKWQDGEVDVRQTITEKEVADVVSMMTGIPVQRMAQEEGIRLKGMAQELKQHVIAQDKAIDKMVKAIQRNRVGLKDPNHPIGAFMFLGPTGVGKTYLAKKLAEFMFGSTDALIRIDMSEYTESFNVSRLIGAPPGYVGYEEGGQLTERVRRHPYSIVLLDEIEKAHGNVFNLLLQVLDEGRLTDGNGRFVDFRNTVIIMTSNAGTRQLKDFGRGVGFNAGSSSALMLNEQDKEHARQIVQKALSKQFSPEFLNRLDEIITFDQLDLAAIKQIIDVELQGLYKRIADLGYTIDLSDEAKAFVAEKGYDVQFGARPLKRAIQTYIEDGVSDLIVNQDLQAGSTIHINKIQEKEELSFTTA
;
A
#
# COMPACT_ATOMS: atom_id res chain seq x y z
N MET A 1 -28.90 11.01 4.12
CA MET A 1 -28.47 10.60 5.47
C MET A 1 -29.64 10.11 6.36
N THR A 2 -30.91 10.21 5.94
CA THR A 2 -32.07 9.89 6.77
C THR A 2 -32.48 8.41 6.80
N SER A 3 -31.96 7.55 5.96
CA SER A 3 -32.35 6.13 5.90
C SER A 3 -31.58 5.21 6.87
N GLN A 4 -30.53 5.69 7.51
CA GLN A 4 -29.68 4.91 8.42
C GLN A 4 -30.10 5.01 9.89
N PHE A 5 -30.92 6.01 10.26
CA PHE A 5 -31.37 6.24 11.63
C PHE A 5 -32.78 5.72 11.84
N SER A 6 -33.06 5.18 13.04
CA SER A 6 -34.40 4.79 13.40
C SER A 6 -35.31 6.02 13.65
N SER A 7 -36.63 5.84 13.63
CA SER A 7 -37.60 6.91 13.95
C SER A 7 -37.33 7.51 15.33
N LYS A 8 -36.91 6.68 16.29
CA LYS A 8 -36.59 7.11 17.67
C LYS A 8 -35.39 8.04 17.73
N VAL A 9 -34.31 7.74 16.98
CA VAL A 9 -33.14 8.63 16.90
C VAL A 9 -33.51 9.96 16.23
N SER A 10 -34.42 9.94 15.26
CA SER A 10 -34.92 11.18 14.65
C SER A 10 -35.70 12.05 15.63
N GLU A 11 -36.50 11.43 16.53
CA GLU A 11 -37.16 12.13 17.63
C GLU A 11 -36.15 12.69 18.65
N VAL A 12 -35.11 11.90 19.01
CA VAL A 12 -34.06 12.37 19.91
C VAL A 12 -33.33 13.58 19.32
N LEU A 13 -33.05 13.61 18.03
CA LEU A 13 -32.44 14.76 17.36
C LEU A 13 -33.37 16.00 17.38
N ALA A 14 -34.69 15.80 17.26
CA ALA A 14 -35.67 16.89 17.43
C ALA A 14 -35.66 17.42 18.87
N PHE A 15 -35.69 16.54 19.86
CA PHE A 15 -35.61 16.92 21.29
C PHE A 15 -34.26 17.60 21.61
N SER A 16 -33.15 17.18 21.01
CA SER A 16 -31.87 17.83 21.21
C SER A 16 -31.83 19.26 20.70
N ARG A 17 -32.53 19.55 19.58
CA ARG A 17 -32.70 20.93 19.08
C ARG A 17 -33.60 21.78 19.99
N GLU A 18 -34.67 21.20 20.50
CA GLU A 18 -35.55 21.88 21.47
C GLU A 18 -34.76 22.22 22.75
N GLU A 19 -33.93 21.30 23.27
CA GLU A 19 -33.12 21.54 24.46
C GLU A 19 -32.04 22.60 24.18
N ALA A 20 -31.39 22.59 23.01
CA ALA A 20 -30.46 23.63 22.63
C ALA A 20 -31.13 25.00 22.52
N THR A 21 -32.37 25.06 22.01
CA THR A 21 -33.18 26.30 21.99
C THR A 21 -33.54 26.75 23.42
N ARG A 22 -33.95 25.83 24.31
CA ARG A 22 -34.27 26.10 25.69
C ARG A 22 -33.10 26.66 26.50
N LEU A 23 -31.88 26.17 26.22
CA LEU A 23 -30.66 26.58 26.87
C LEU A 23 -29.99 27.78 26.18
N ALA A 24 -30.60 28.32 25.11
CA ALA A 24 -30.11 29.45 24.32
C ALA A 24 -28.69 29.21 23.69
N SER A 25 -28.44 27.97 23.31
CA SER A 25 -27.15 27.56 22.68
C SER A 25 -27.07 27.92 21.21
N ARG A 26 -25.85 28.16 20.71
CA ARG A 26 -25.61 28.54 19.28
C ARG A 26 -25.68 27.37 18.33
N SER A 27 -25.42 26.16 18.83
CA SER A 27 -25.37 24.93 18.05
C SER A 27 -25.79 23.73 18.93
N VAL A 28 -26.15 22.62 18.30
CA VAL A 28 -26.45 21.39 19.01
C VAL A 28 -25.14 20.64 19.27
N GLY A 29 -24.75 20.55 20.54
CA GLY A 29 -23.55 19.82 21.00
C GLY A 29 -23.87 18.41 21.54
N PRO A 30 -22.83 17.65 21.96
CA PRO A 30 -22.98 16.34 22.61
C PRO A 30 -23.87 16.36 23.84
N GLU A 31 -23.82 17.41 24.62
CA GLU A 31 -24.61 17.63 25.83
C GLU A 31 -26.12 17.68 25.49
N HIS A 32 -26.45 18.36 24.40
CA HIS A 32 -27.82 18.43 23.91
C HIS A 32 -28.30 17.10 23.34
N LEU A 33 -27.43 16.29 22.71
CA LEU A 33 -27.77 14.95 22.26
C LEU A 33 -28.11 14.03 23.44
N LEU A 34 -27.35 14.12 24.56
CA LEU A 34 -27.63 13.36 25.77
C LEU A 34 -28.90 13.82 26.45
N LEU A 35 -29.15 15.14 26.53
CA LEU A 35 -30.43 15.69 27.06
C LEU A 35 -31.64 15.22 26.23
N GLY A 36 -31.49 15.16 24.90
CA GLY A 36 -32.52 14.62 24.01
C GLY A 36 -32.80 13.14 24.24
N LEU A 37 -31.73 12.33 24.44
CA LEU A 37 -31.83 10.91 24.79
C LEU A 37 -32.57 10.70 26.13
N MET A 38 -32.32 11.54 27.15
CA MET A 38 -32.95 11.45 28.45
C MET A 38 -34.45 11.86 28.45
N ARG A 39 -34.89 12.55 27.40
CA ARG A 39 -36.29 12.97 27.25
C ARG A 39 -37.20 11.87 26.71
N SER A 40 -36.64 10.84 26.10
CA SER A 40 -37.38 9.66 25.61
C SER A 40 -37.88 8.84 26.81
N LYS A 41 -39.22 8.87 27.09
CA LYS A 41 -39.81 8.28 28.28
C LYS A 41 -39.67 6.75 28.40
N ASP A 42 -39.59 6.05 27.28
CA ASP A 42 -39.43 4.59 27.22
C ASP A 42 -38.10 4.19 26.61
N GLY A 43 -37.10 5.08 26.63
CA GLY A 43 -35.80 4.87 26.00
C GLY A 43 -34.90 3.92 26.80
N PRO A 44 -33.99 3.18 26.10
CA PRO A 44 -33.07 2.27 26.75
C PRO A 44 -32.09 2.98 27.72
N VAL A 45 -31.88 4.28 27.57
CA VAL A 45 -31.01 5.12 28.40
C VAL A 45 -31.53 5.24 29.84
N LEU A 46 -32.83 5.48 30.03
CA LEU A 46 -33.41 5.55 31.37
C LEU A 46 -33.34 4.20 32.08
N ASN A 47 -33.49 3.09 31.36
CA ASN A 47 -33.34 1.76 31.93
C ASN A 47 -31.87 1.50 32.39
N VAL A 48 -30.86 2.01 31.65
CA VAL A 48 -29.45 1.95 32.06
C VAL A 48 -29.22 2.77 33.32
N PHE A 49 -29.81 3.98 33.45
CA PHE A 49 -29.70 4.80 34.64
C PHE A 49 -30.29 4.10 35.86
N GLN A 50 -31.48 3.46 35.72
CA GLN A 50 -32.10 2.70 36.81
C GLN A 50 -31.25 1.49 37.23
N ARG A 51 -30.63 0.77 36.31
CA ARG A 51 -29.80 -0.39 36.63
C ARG A 51 -28.47 -0.04 37.28
N LEU A 52 -27.91 1.14 36.97
CA LEU A 52 -26.69 1.66 37.58
C LEU A 52 -26.92 2.53 38.80
N ASP A 53 -28.19 2.61 39.28
CA ASP A 53 -28.63 3.45 40.43
C ASP A 53 -28.23 4.94 40.28
N ILE A 54 -28.26 5.45 39.04
CA ILE A 54 -27.94 6.84 38.71
C ILE A 54 -29.22 7.67 38.69
N ASN A 55 -29.23 8.79 39.42
CA ASN A 55 -30.36 9.70 39.42
C ASN A 55 -30.36 10.53 38.11
N PRO A 56 -31.38 10.37 37.21
CA PRO A 56 -31.45 11.10 35.96
C PRO A 56 -31.49 12.63 36.15
N GLN A 57 -32.09 13.09 37.28
CA GLN A 57 -32.19 14.52 37.54
C GLN A 57 -30.84 15.17 37.89
N SER A 58 -29.94 14.45 38.56
CA SER A 58 -28.61 14.95 38.87
C SER A 58 -27.77 15.09 37.59
N VAL A 59 -27.83 14.09 36.67
CA VAL A 59 -27.16 14.12 35.35
C VAL A 59 -27.69 15.29 34.51
N LYS A 60 -29.00 15.48 34.46
CA LYS A 60 -29.63 16.60 33.77
C LYS A 60 -29.14 17.96 34.27
N THR A 61 -29.13 18.16 35.59
CA THR A 61 -28.68 19.42 36.20
C THR A 61 -27.19 19.67 35.93
N ALA A 62 -26.34 18.63 35.98
CA ALA A 62 -24.92 18.72 35.66
C ALA A 62 -24.69 19.10 34.19
N LEU A 63 -25.43 18.50 33.23
CA LEU A 63 -25.37 18.84 31.80
C LEU A 63 -25.81 20.30 31.55
N GLU A 64 -26.91 20.74 32.16
CA GLU A 64 -27.39 22.12 32.04
C GLU A 64 -26.38 23.14 32.59
N THR A 65 -25.70 22.82 33.70
CA THR A 65 -24.62 23.65 34.25
C THR A 65 -23.43 23.72 33.29
N LYS A 66 -23.03 22.56 32.74
CA LYS A 66 -21.90 22.48 31.80
C LYS A 66 -22.13 23.27 30.52
N VAL A 67 -23.34 23.17 29.94
CA VAL A 67 -23.73 23.97 28.75
C VAL A 67 -23.68 25.48 29.04
N ARG A 68 -24.10 25.92 30.26
CA ARG A 68 -24.04 27.33 30.62
C ARG A 68 -22.63 27.85 30.87
N GLU A 69 -21.70 27.00 31.33
CA GLU A 69 -20.29 27.36 31.52
C GLU A 69 -19.56 27.54 30.18
N ASP A 70 -19.90 26.73 29.18
CA ASP A 70 -19.23 26.76 27.85
C ASP A 70 -19.77 27.88 26.94
N GLU A 71 -20.95 28.46 27.19
CA GLU A 71 -21.57 29.51 26.36
C GLU A 71 -21.82 30.83 27.10
N LEU A 72 -20.78 31.64 27.24
CA LEU A 72 -20.91 33.06 27.62
C LEU A 72 -21.17 33.91 26.36
N GLY A 73 -22.44 34.14 25.97
CA GLY A 73 -22.72 35.02 24.84
C GLY A 73 -24.20 35.07 24.39
N ILE A 74 -24.57 36.24 23.88
CA ILE A 74 -25.85 36.81 23.47
C ILE A 74 -26.75 35.83 22.67
N PRO A 75 -28.07 35.75 22.95
CA PRO A 75 -28.98 34.84 22.28
C PRO A 75 -29.23 35.26 20.81
N ILE A 76 -29.07 34.30 19.88
CA ILE A 76 -29.37 34.46 18.48
C ILE A 76 -30.81 33.95 18.25
N THR A 77 -31.65 34.78 17.69
CA THR A 77 -33.00 34.47 17.21
C THR A 77 -32.94 33.67 15.93
N THR A 78 -33.50 32.44 16.03
CA THR A 78 -34.19 31.63 15.01
C THR A 78 -33.67 31.53 13.58
N SER A 79 -33.33 30.38 13.21
CA SER A 79 -33.74 29.40 12.21
C SER A 79 -32.58 28.50 11.83
N GLU A 80 -32.75 27.22 12.12
CA GLU A 80 -31.78 26.13 11.86
C GLU A 80 -30.55 26.10 12.77
N LEU A 81 -30.74 25.65 14.03
CA LEU A 81 -29.65 25.22 14.88
C LEU A 81 -28.90 24.06 14.20
N VAL A 82 -27.69 24.33 13.78
CA VAL A 82 -26.82 23.36 13.12
C VAL A 82 -26.07 22.52 14.16
N LEU A 83 -25.83 21.24 13.87
CA LEU A 83 -25.01 20.38 14.70
C LEU A 83 -23.56 20.90 14.70
N ASN A 84 -22.94 21.00 15.87
CA ASN A 84 -21.51 21.30 15.95
C ASN A 84 -20.67 20.10 15.46
N GLU A 85 -19.38 20.30 15.23
CA GLU A 85 -18.47 19.30 14.72
C GLU A 85 -18.40 18.05 15.64
N LYS A 86 -18.39 18.25 16.96
CA LYS A 86 -18.36 17.16 17.95
C LYS A 86 -19.63 16.30 17.89
N ALA A 87 -20.80 16.91 17.84
CA ALA A 87 -22.07 16.19 17.71
C ALA A 87 -22.17 15.45 16.36
N SER A 88 -21.67 16.05 15.29
CA SER A 88 -21.60 15.41 13.97
C SER A 88 -20.70 14.17 13.96
N ASN A 89 -19.57 14.21 14.67
CA ASN A 89 -18.68 13.08 14.81
C ASN A 89 -19.29 11.96 15.66
N ILE A 90 -20.01 12.29 16.73
CA ILE A 90 -20.75 11.30 17.53
C ILE A 90 -21.81 10.59 16.70
N LEU A 91 -22.51 11.27 15.82
CA LEU A 91 -23.47 10.62 14.92
C LEU A 91 -22.79 9.66 13.92
N LYS A 92 -21.58 10.00 13.44
CA LYS A 92 -20.80 9.06 12.62
C LYS A 92 -20.33 7.86 13.43
N LEU A 93 -19.88 8.06 14.67
CA LEU A 93 -19.52 6.97 15.58
C LEU A 93 -20.73 6.08 15.90
N ALA A 94 -21.93 6.63 16.06
CA ALA A 94 -23.15 5.85 16.30
C ALA A 94 -23.46 4.90 15.11
N VAL A 95 -23.14 5.31 13.88
CA VAL A 95 -23.24 4.42 12.70
C VAL A 95 -22.21 3.28 12.76
N LEU A 96 -21.02 3.54 13.26
CA LEU A 96 -20.00 2.51 13.46
C LEU A 96 -20.40 1.54 14.58
N GLU A 97 -20.92 2.05 15.70
CA GLU A 97 -21.44 1.22 16.80
C GLU A 97 -22.57 0.29 16.35
N ALA A 98 -23.50 0.80 15.53
CA ALA A 98 -24.56 -0.02 14.97
C ALA A 98 -24.02 -1.15 14.07
N ARG A 99 -22.97 -0.89 13.29
CA ARG A 99 -22.29 -1.91 12.48
C ARG A 99 -21.57 -2.95 13.34
N LEU A 100 -20.89 -2.52 14.40
CA LEU A 100 -20.22 -3.43 15.34
C LEU A 100 -21.22 -4.37 16.01
N GLN A 101 -22.42 -3.88 16.32
CA GLN A 101 -23.52 -4.69 16.89
C GLN A 101 -24.35 -5.42 15.81
N ARG A 102 -23.92 -5.40 14.53
CA ARG A 102 -24.60 -6.05 13.40
C ARG A 102 -26.07 -5.65 13.23
N THR A 103 -26.43 -4.41 13.60
CA THR A 103 -27.76 -3.88 13.39
C THR A 103 -27.83 -3.08 12.09
N THR A 104 -28.99 -3.12 11.42
CA THR A 104 -29.20 -2.45 10.12
C THR A 104 -29.51 -0.96 10.27
N ARG A 105 -29.90 -0.50 11.46
CA ARG A 105 -30.28 0.88 11.76
C ARG A 105 -29.68 1.34 13.08
N VAL A 106 -29.39 2.62 13.15
CA VAL A 106 -28.88 3.28 14.36
C VAL A 106 -30.03 3.54 15.30
N ASP A 107 -29.99 2.98 16.50
CA ASP A 107 -30.98 3.20 17.59
C ASP A 107 -30.37 4.03 18.72
N GLU A 108 -31.22 4.43 19.71
CA GLU A 108 -30.85 5.23 20.88
C GLU A 108 -29.64 4.65 21.66
N GLN A 109 -29.56 3.33 21.77
CA GLN A 109 -28.43 2.61 22.42
C GLN A 109 -27.10 2.88 21.74
N HIS A 110 -27.07 2.88 20.40
CA HIS A 110 -25.84 3.16 19.64
C HIS A 110 -25.41 4.61 19.80
N LEU A 111 -26.36 5.54 19.97
CA LEU A 111 -26.04 6.95 20.19
C LEU A 111 -25.44 7.17 21.59
N LEU A 112 -25.96 6.50 22.63
CA LEU A 112 -25.39 6.54 23.99
C LEU A 112 -23.96 5.96 24.00
N LEU A 113 -23.76 4.81 23.38
CA LEU A 113 -22.45 4.18 23.28
C LEU A 113 -21.46 5.08 22.52
N ALA A 114 -21.88 5.74 21.45
CA ALA A 114 -21.05 6.66 20.69
C ALA A 114 -20.63 7.90 21.52
N ILE A 115 -21.50 8.42 22.39
CA ILE A 115 -21.16 9.52 23.31
C ILE A 115 -20.07 9.08 24.29
N LEU A 116 -20.13 7.85 24.80
CA LEU A 116 -19.14 7.29 25.73
C LEU A 116 -17.85 6.89 25.05
N HIS A 117 -17.89 6.45 23.78
CA HIS A 117 -16.74 5.98 23.01
C HIS A 117 -15.91 7.14 22.43
N ASP A 118 -16.47 8.34 22.33
CA ASP A 118 -15.78 9.48 21.75
C ASP A 118 -14.45 9.74 22.44
N GLN A 119 -13.34 9.82 21.66
CA GLN A 119 -12.00 10.11 22.19
C GLN A 119 -11.75 11.61 22.39
N ALA A 120 -12.60 12.45 21.82
CA ALA A 120 -12.49 13.89 22.03
C ALA A 120 -13.07 14.30 23.41
N GLU A 121 -12.51 15.35 24.01
CA GLU A 121 -13.12 15.95 25.20
C GLU A 121 -14.55 16.43 24.88
N ASN A 122 -15.54 15.77 25.47
CA ASN A 122 -16.94 16.13 25.35
C ASN A 122 -17.58 16.16 26.73
N GLY A 123 -18.35 17.21 27.01
CA GLY A 123 -18.94 17.46 28.33
C GLY A 123 -19.99 16.42 28.71
N ALA A 124 -20.70 15.84 27.76
CA ALA A 124 -21.66 14.76 28.01
C ALA A 124 -20.97 13.50 28.54
N LYS A 125 -19.85 13.11 27.97
CA LYS A 125 -19.02 11.98 28.44
C LYS A 125 -18.49 12.22 29.85
N GLN A 126 -17.93 13.43 30.10
CA GLN A 126 -17.42 13.78 31.43
C GLN A 126 -18.48 13.67 32.54
N VAL A 127 -19.71 14.12 32.26
CA VAL A 127 -20.82 14.02 33.21
C VAL A 127 -21.24 12.56 33.43
N LEU A 128 -21.26 11.73 32.40
CA LEU A 128 -21.56 10.30 32.50
C LEU A 128 -20.50 9.55 33.30
N GLU A 129 -19.20 9.75 32.99
CA GLU A 129 -18.07 9.14 33.70
C GLU A 129 -18.02 9.58 35.19
N PHE A 130 -18.30 10.86 35.47
CA PHE A 130 -18.40 11.36 36.87
C PHE A 130 -19.50 10.66 37.69
N ASN A 131 -20.57 10.18 37.02
CA ASN A 131 -21.63 9.40 37.64
C ASN A 131 -21.36 7.87 37.53
N ASN A 132 -20.12 7.43 37.38
CA ASN A 132 -19.67 6.05 37.26
C ASN A 132 -20.28 5.26 36.08
N MET A 133 -20.62 5.94 34.99
CA MET A 133 -21.11 5.29 33.76
C MET A 133 -19.97 5.20 32.72
N ASN A 134 -19.43 4.01 32.51
CA ASN A 134 -18.37 3.74 31.54
C ASN A 134 -18.94 3.03 30.32
N TYR A 135 -18.22 3.13 29.20
CA TYR A 135 -18.60 2.48 27.92
C TYR A 135 -18.80 0.97 28.06
N GLU A 136 -17.89 0.27 28.78
CA GLU A 136 -17.94 -1.18 28.95
C GLU A 136 -19.13 -1.65 29.77
N ASP A 137 -19.51 -0.91 30.83
CA ASP A 137 -20.65 -1.24 31.68
C ASP A 137 -21.96 -1.11 30.89
N VAL A 138 -22.10 -0.05 30.10
CA VAL A 138 -23.26 0.18 29.24
C VAL A 138 -23.35 -0.84 28.11
N LEU A 139 -22.21 -1.20 27.50
CA LEU A 139 -22.17 -2.22 26.45
C LEU A 139 -22.59 -3.59 26.97
N THR A 140 -22.16 -3.97 28.19
CA THR A 140 -22.57 -5.24 28.81
C THR A 140 -24.06 -5.26 29.11
N LEU A 141 -24.62 -4.16 29.58
CA LEU A 141 -26.07 -4.05 29.89
C LEU A 141 -26.93 -4.15 28.63
N PHE A 142 -26.47 -3.71 27.48
CA PHE A 142 -27.16 -3.88 26.20
C PHE A 142 -26.99 -5.28 25.62
N SER A 143 -25.82 -5.92 25.79
CA SER A 143 -25.55 -7.29 25.33
C SER A 143 -26.38 -8.34 26.06
N VAL A 144 -26.69 -8.12 27.35
CA VAL A 144 -27.53 -9.01 28.17
C VAL A 144 -29.01 -8.99 27.73
N LYS A 145 -29.50 -7.90 27.08
CA LYS A 145 -30.88 -7.84 26.59
C LYS A 145 -31.17 -8.75 25.39
N ASP A 146 -30.19 -9.01 24.55
CA ASP A 146 -30.36 -9.92 23.42
C ASP A 146 -30.39 -11.40 23.85
N ASN A 147 -29.85 -11.75 25.04
CA ASN A 147 -29.91 -13.10 25.59
C ASN A 147 -31.19 -13.42 26.38
N VAL A 148 -31.97 -12.42 26.80
CA VAL A 148 -33.25 -12.66 27.55
C VAL A 148 -34.42 -13.00 26.62
N ASN A 149 -34.29 -12.70 25.30
CA ASN A 149 -35.30 -13.15 24.31
C ASN A 149 -34.94 -14.50 23.63
N ASN A 150 -33.76 -15.08 23.90
CA ASN A 150 -33.41 -16.42 23.50
C ASN A 150 -33.04 -17.20 24.78
N GLY A 151 -34.02 -17.84 25.39
CA GLY A 151 -33.90 -18.60 26.64
C GLY A 151 -32.81 -19.67 26.56
N ILE A 152 -31.63 -19.37 27.12
CA ILE A 152 -30.68 -20.39 27.63
C ILE A 152 -30.09 -19.76 28.91
N GLY A 153 -30.54 -20.28 30.05
CA GLY A 153 -30.01 -19.93 31.36
C GLY A 153 -28.62 -20.49 31.54
N MET A 154 -27.71 -19.66 32.02
CA MET A 154 -26.45 -20.09 32.59
C MET A 154 -26.70 -20.61 34.02
N PRO A 155 -26.06 -21.72 34.45
CA PRO A 155 -26.10 -22.16 35.83
C PRO A 155 -25.11 -21.31 36.65
N GLU A 156 -25.63 -20.71 37.72
CA GLU A 156 -24.83 -20.22 38.85
C GLU A 156 -24.25 -21.44 39.58
N GLU A 157 -22.93 -21.46 39.78
CA GLU A 157 -22.24 -22.43 40.61
C GLU A 157 -22.20 -21.92 42.05
N ASP A 158 -23.03 -22.55 42.90
CA ASP A 158 -22.81 -22.58 44.35
C ASP A 158 -21.89 -23.75 44.68
N TYR A 159 -20.86 -23.48 45.45
CA TYR A 159 -20.01 -24.49 46.08
C TYR A 159 -20.74 -25.11 47.25
N GLU A 160 -20.97 -26.43 47.29
CA GLU A 160 -20.98 -27.20 48.51
C GLU A 160 -20.66 -28.69 48.25
N GLU A 161 -20.04 -29.29 49.25
CA GLU A 161 -19.30 -30.55 49.30
C GLU A 161 -20.15 -31.83 49.20
N GLU A 162 -19.45 -32.89 48.82
CA GLU A 162 -19.68 -34.32 48.92
C GLU A 162 -20.88 -34.89 49.70
N GLU A 163 -21.61 -35.83 49.08
CA GLU A 163 -21.76 -37.23 49.59
C GLU A 163 -22.65 -38.07 48.67
N SER A 164 -22.18 -39.28 48.28
CA SER A 164 -22.95 -40.33 47.60
C SER A 164 -23.67 -41.23 48.64
N PRO A 165 -24.41 -42.32 48.30
CA PRO A 165 -25.24 -42.65 47.11
C PRO A 165 -26.66 -43.18 47.50
N ALA A 166 -27.53 -43.45 46.59
CA ALA A 166 -28.31 -44.65 46.38
C ALA A 166 -29.68 -44.49 45.69
N ASP A 167 -29.81 -45.37 44.68
CA ASP A 167 -31.04 -46.06 44.20
C ASP A 167 -32.46 -45.47 44.36
N SER A 168 -33.17 -45.35 43.24
CA SER A 168 -34.25 -46.27 42.89
C SER A 168 -35.28 -45.73 41.88
N ASN A 169 -35.58 -46.60 40.90
CA ASN A 169 -36.73 -46.75 40.02
C ASN A 169 -38.05 -46.08 40.39
N SER A 170 -38.75 -45.56 39.34
CA SER A 170 -40.12 -45.97 38.93
C SER A 170 -40.65 -45.05 37.83
N VAL A 171 -40.85 -45.51 36.66
CA VAL A 171 -42.02 -46.04 35.92
C VAL A 171 -43.35 -45.22 36.08
N SER A 172 -43.83 -44.79 34.95
CA SER A 172 -45.10 -44.92 34.28
C SER A 172 -45.74 -43.60 33.73
N SER A 173 -45.91 -43.61 32.43
CA SER A 173 -47.16 -43.62 31.64
C SER A 173 -48.07 -42.39 31.76
N GLY A 174 -48.33 -41.66 30.69
CA GLY A 174 -49.16 -42.01 29.62
C GLY A 174 -50.02 -40.87 29.09
N SER A 175 -50.29 -40.85 27.86
CA SER A 175 -51.44 -40.29 27.05
C SER A 175 -51.34 -38.89 26.48
N ALA A 176 -51.02 -38.76 25.23
CA ALA A 176 -51.85 -38.63 24.00
C ALA A 176 -52.61 -37.31 23.78
N ALA A 177 -52.24 -36.75 22.66
CA ALA A 177 -53.06 -36.14 21.58
C ALA A 177 -52.95 -34.62 21.39
N GLY A 178 -52.57 -34.25 20.14
CA GLY A 178 -52.80 -32.95 19.57
C GLY A 178 -51.80 -32.54 18.50
N LYS A 179 -52.04 -32.97 17.25
CA LYS A 179 -51.27 -32.55 16.06
C LYS A 179 -51.43 -31.06 15.81
N SER A 180 -50.33 -30.35 15.63
CA SER A 180 -50.22 -29.29 14.62
C SER A 180 -48.79 -29.19 14.14
N THR A 181 -48.63 -29.45 12.87
CA THR A 181 -47.40 -29.42 12.10
C THR A 181 -46.91 -27.99 11.92
N THR A 182 -45.80 -27.67 12.55
CA THR A 182 -44.99 -26.56 12.14
C THR A 182 -43.54 -27.04 12.07
N THR A 183 -43.03 -27.04 10.89
CA THR A 183 -41.67 -27.49 10.57
C THR A 183 -40.68 -26.53 11.17
N GLN A 184 -40.22 -26.82 12.38
CA GLN A 184 -39.02 -26.21 12.96
C GLN A 184 -37.84 -27.07 12.55
N GLN A 185 -36.94 -26.50 11.72
CA GLN A 185 -35.58 -27.02 11.53
C GLN A 185 -34.92 -27.14 12.92
N GLN A 186 -34.78 -28.35 13.39
CA GLN A 186 -33.96 -28.68 14.53
C GLN A 186 -32.50 -28.36 14.20
N LYS A 187 -31.96 -27.27 14.74
CA LYS A 187 -30.51 -27.09 14.90
C LYS A 187 -30.02 -28.22 15.81
N THR A 188 -29.45 -29.23 15.23
CA THR A 188 -28.66 -30.26 15.94
C THR A 188 -27.60 -29.56 16.77
N LYS A 189 -27.56 -29.84 18.08
CA LYS A 189 -26.49 -29.37 18.98
C LYS A 189 -25.15 -29.81 18.36
N SER A 190 -24.32 -28.85 17.95
CA SER A 190 -22.99 -29.11 17.43
C SER A 190 -22.17 -29.92 18.46
N LYS A 191 -21.45 -30.95 17.97
CA LYS A 191 -20.53 -31.72 18.79
C LYS A 191 -19.24 -30.96 19.13
N THR A 192 -19.06 -29.79 18.50
CA THR A 192 -17.82 -28.97 18.51
C THR A 192 -18.11 -27.49 18.72
N PRO A 193 -18.75 -27.09 19.85
CA PRO A 193 -19.18 -25.72 20.07
C PRO A 193 -18.02 -24.71 20.20
N VAL A 194 -16.88 -25.12 20.75
CA VAL A 194 -15.71 -24.25 20.92
C VAL A 194 -15.01 -24.02 19.58
N LEU A 195 -14.83 -25.11 18.81
CA LEU A 195 -14.25 -25.01 17.46
C LEU A 195 -15.10 -24.17 16.51
N ASP A 196 -16.42 -24.32 16.59
CA ASP A 196 -17.34 -23.55 15.72
C ASP A 196 -17.32 -22.03 16.03
N ASN A 197 -16.91 -21.65 17.26
CA ASN A 197 -16.76 -20.24 17.64
C ASN A 197 -15.43 -19.63 17.21
N PHE A 198 -14.35 -20.42 17.16
CA PHE A 198 -12.97 -19.95 16.90
C PHE A 198 -12.34 -20.53 15.64
N GLY A 199 -13.11 -21.28 14.84
CA GLY A 199 -12.60 -21.92 13.64
C GLY A 199 -13.65 -22.01 12.54
N THR A 200 -13.17 -22.25 11.32
CA THR A 200 -14.01 -22.49 10.14
C THR A 200 -13.82 -23.90 9.65
N ASN A 201 -14.92 -24.61 9.38
CA ASN A 201 -14.89 -25.96 8.83
C ASN A 201 -14.62 -25.91 7.32
N LEU A 202 -13.36 -26.15 6.91
CA LEU A 202 -12.97 -26.14 5.50
C LEU A 202 -13.64 -27.29 4.72
N THR A 203 -13.84 -28.44 5.31
CA THR A 203 -14.48 -29.59 4.65
C THR A 203 -15.95 -29.29 4.33
N GLU A 204 -16.66 -28.57 5.19
CA GLU A 204 -18.01 -28.12 4.94
C GLU A 204 -18.05 -27.01 3.87
N SER A 205 -17.12 -26.08 3.91
CA SER A 205 -16.94 -25.06 2.88
C SER A 205 -16.65 -25.67 1.50
N ALA A 206 -15.83 -26.74 1.46
CA ALA A 206 -15.57 -27.50 0.25
C ALA A 206 -16.84 -28.19 -0.27
N ALA A 207 -17.64 -28.82 0.61
CA ALA A 207 -18.89 -29.46 0.24
C ALA A 207 -19.92 -28.46 -0.31
N LEU A 208 -19.90 -27.20 0.15
CA LEU A 208 -20.73 -26.11 -0.34
C LEU A 208 -20.17 -25.44 -1.62
N GLY A 209 -19.02 -25.88 -2.14
CA GLY A 209 -18.38 -25.31 -3.34
C GLY A 209 -17.86 -23.86 -3.17
N LYS A 210 -17.57 -23.45 -1.93
CA LYS A 210 -17.11 -22.10 -1.61
C LYS A 210 -15.59 -21.92 -1.74
N LEU A 211 -14.82 -23.02 -1.79
CA LEU A 211 -13.37 -22.97 -1.87
C LEU A 211 -12.90 -22.82 -3.32
N ASP A 212 -11.76 -22.17 -3.51
CA ASP A 212 -11.12 -22.07 -4.82
C ASP A 212 -10.39 -23.38 -5.17
N PRO A 213 -10.41 -23.80 -6.45
CA PRO A 213 -9.76 -25.04 -6.86
C PRO A 213 -8.23 -24.91 -6.71
N CYS A 214 -7.62 -25.87 -6.03
CA CYS A 214 -6.17 -25.94 -5.88
C CYS A 214 -5.55 -26.66 -7.08
N ILE A 215 -4.67 -25.96 -7.80
CA ILE A 215 -4.04 -26.45 -9.05
C ILE A 215 -2.53 -26.41 -8.93
N GLY A 216 -1.86 -27.44 -9.49
CA GLY A 216 -0.41 -27.53 -9.54
C GLY A 216 0.25 -27.79 -8.20
N ARG A 217 -0.52 -28.31 -7.21
CA ARG A 217 -0.04 -28.64 -5.85
C ARG A 217 -0.26 -30.11 -5.47
N GLU A 218 -0.45 -30.97 -6.46
CA GLU A 218 -0.73 -32.39 -6.28
C GLU A 218 0.37 -33.08 -5.46
N ASN A 219 1.64 -32.75 -5.71
CA ASN A 219 2.77 -33.34 -5.03
C ASN A 219 2.84 -32.94 -3.55
N GLU A 220 2.58 -31.67 -3.25
CA GLU A 220 2.56 -31.15 -1.88
C GLU A 220 1.36 -31.72 -1.12
N ILE A 221 0.16 -31.78 -1.72
CA ILE A 221 -1.02 -32.39 -1.12
C ILE A 221 -0.78 -33.88 -0.86
N GLN A 222 -0.22 -34.62 -1.82
CA GLN A 222 0.12 -36.03 -1.64
C GLN A 222 1.11 -36.21 -0.50
N ARG A 223 2.10 -35.31 -0.38
CA ARG A 223 3.07 -35.34 0.71
C ARG A 223 2.42 -35.06 2.07
N VAL A 224 1.46 -34.15 2.14
CA VAL A 224 0.67 -33.87 3.35
C VAL A 224 -0.14 -35.11 3.74
N ILE A 225 -0.81 -35.78 2.79
CA ILE A 225 -1.57 -37.02 2.99
C ILE A 225 -0.67 -38.12 3.54
N GLU A 226 0.51 -38.34 2.97
CA GLU A 226 1.49 -39.31 3.46
C GLU A 226 1.92 -39.07 4.89
N ILE A 227 2.16 -37.77 5.25
CA ILE A 227 2.57 -37.40 6.60
C ILE A 227 1.45 -37.64 7.60
N LEU A 228 0.21 -37.24 7.26
CA LEU A 228 -0.98 -37.43 8.09
C LEU A 228 -1.26 -38.91 8.35
N GLY A 229 -0.91 -39.79 7.41
CA GLY A 229 -1.04 -41.27 7.53
C GLY A 229 0.04 -41.94 8.42
N ARG A 230 1.05 -41.23 8.91
CA ARG A 230 2.13 -41.80 9.72
C ARG A 230 1.68 -42.10 11.15
N ARG A 231 2.27 -43.11 11.77
CA ARG A 231 2.05 -43.44 13.20
C ARG A 231 2.67 -42.41 14.15
N LYS A 232 3.80 -41.81 13.78
CA LYS A 232 4.53 -40.79 14.54
C LYS A 232 4.97 -39.68 13.61
N LYS A 233 5.12 -38.47 14.09
CA LYS A 233 5.40 -37.26 13.28
C LYS A 233 4.38 -37.10 12.18
N ASN A 234 3.10 -37.19 12.54
CA ASN A 234 1.95 -37.13 11.66
C ASN A 234 1.38 -35.70 11.50
N ASN A 235 2.13 -34.69 11.89
CA ASN A 235 1.76 -33.29 11.72
C ASN A 235 2.63 -32.66 10.64
N PRO A 236 2.11 -32.34 9.43
CA PRO A 236 2.84 -31.62 8.41
C PRO A 236 2.93 -30.14 8.77
N ILE A 237 4.04 -29.52 8.39
CA ILE A 237 4.19 -28.06 8.42
C ILE A 237 4.62 -27.57 7.03
N LEU A 238 3.77 -26.71 6.45
CA LEU A 238 3.99 -26.08 5.17
C LEU A 238 4.91 -24.88 5.35
N ILE A 239 6.06 -24.90 4.69
CA ILE A 239 7.08 -23.84 4.79
C ILE A 239 7.28 -23.24 3.41
N GLY A 240 7.10 -21.93 3.28
CA GLY A 240 7.31 -21.22 2.01
C GLY A 240 7.08 -19.72 2.17
N GLU A 241 7.47 -18.98 1.19
CA GLU A 241 7.32 -17.54 1.16
C GLU A 241 5.83 -17.09 1.27
N PRO A 242 5.55 -15.85 1.70
CA PRO A 242 4.19 -15.33 1.70
C PRO A 242 3.59 -15.36 0.28
N GLY A 243 2.29 -15.69 0.15
CA GLY A 243 1.62 -15.68 -1.15
C GLY A 243 1.90 -16.86 -2.10
N VAL A 244 2.67 -17.90 -1.67
CA VAL A 244 2.91 -19.09 -2.51
C VAL A 244 1.75 -20.09 -2.53
N GLY A 245 0.65 -19.85 -1.78
CA GLY A 245 -0.52 -20.73 -1.77
C GLY A 245 -0.46 -21.85 -0.72
N LYS A 246 0.14 -21.62 0.46
CA LYS A 246 0.17 -22.60 1.56
C LYS A 246 -1.22 -23.01 2.04
N SER A 247 -2.11 -22.03 2.23
CA SER A 247 -3.49 -22.26 2.68
C SER A 247 -4.31 -22.97 1.61
N ALA A 248 -4.10 -22.65 0.32
CA ALA A 248 -4.74 -23.31 -0.82
C ALA A 248 -4.44 -24.82 -0.89
N ILE A 249 -3.25 -25.29 -0.43
CA ILE A 249 -2.92 -26.71 -0.34
C ILE A 249 -3.85 -27.43 0.65
N VAL A 250 -4.18 -26.77 1.77
CA VAL A 250 -5.07 -27.35 2.80
C VAL A 250 -6.52 -27.32 2.34
N GLU A 251 -6.92 -26.27 1.63
CA GLU A 251 -8.24 -26.18 0.98
C GLU A 251 -8.41 -27.26 -0.07
N GLY A 252 -7.39 -27.45 -0.94
CA GLY A 252 -7.38 -28.55 -1.92
C GLY A 252 -7.43 -29.94 -1.28
N LEU A 253 -6.76 -30.13 -0.13
CA LEU A 253 -6.89 -31.35 0.65
C LEU A 253 -8.32 -31.55 1.16
N ALA A 254 -8.99 -30.51 1.65
CA ALA A 254 -10.38 -30.56 2.09
C ALA A 254 -11.31 -30.93 0.94
N GLU A 255 -11.10 -30.38 -0.26
CA GLU A 255 -11.82 -30.72 -1.46
C GLU A 255 -11.62 -32.19 -1.88
N MET A 256 -10.37 -32.68 -1.84
CA MET A 256 -10.05 -34.08 -2.13
C MET A 256 -10.71 -35.06 -1.12
N ILE A 257 -10.83 -34.66 0.16
CA ILE A 257 -11.54 -35.47 1.17
C ILE A 257 -13.03 -35.58 0.82
N VAL A 258 -13.67 -34.45 0.49
CA VAL A 258 -15.10 -34.42 0.11
C VAL A 258 -15.37 -35.22 -1.16
N MET A 259 -14.48 -35.12 -2.15
CA MET A 259 -14.58 -35.86 -3.41
C MET A 259 -14.16 -37.33 -3.28
N HIS A 260 -13.72 -37.80 -2.10
CA HIS A 260 -13.18 -39.14 -1.87
C HIS A 260 -12.00 -39.50 -2.80
N ARG A 261 -11.17 -38.53 -3.18
CA ARG A 261 -9.98 -38.70 -4.02
C ARG A 261 -8.68 -38.80 -3.23
N CYS A 262 -8.76 -39.10 -1.93
CA CYS A 262 -7.60 -39.24 -1.06
C CYS A 262 -7.53 -40.66 -0.47
N SER A 263 -6.59 -40.92 0.46
CA SER A 263 -6.48 -42.20 1.16
C SER A 263 -7.76 -42.51 1.97
N PRO A 264 -8.24 -43.78 2.00
CA PRO A 264 -9.41 -44.19 2.78
C PRO A 264 -9.34 -43.82 4.27
N THR A 265 -8.13 -43.65 4.81
CA THR A 265 -7.89 -43.24 6.22
C THR A 265 -8.34 -41.81 6.50
N LEU A 266 -8.51 -40.96 5.45
CA LEU A 266 -8.89 -39.56 5.57
C LEU A 266 -10.35 -39.30 5.16
N PHE A 267 -11.11 -40.25 4.61
CA PHE A 267 -12.48 -40.06 4.11
C PHE A 267 -13.46 -39.46 5.12
N ASN A 268 -13.28 -39.78 6.41
CA ASN A 268 -14.16 -39.29 7.47
C ASN A 268 -13.52 -38.16 8.29
N LYS A 269 -12.41 -37.59 7.82
CA LYS A 269 -11.74 -36.50 8.52
C LYS A 269 -12.37 -35.16 8.14
N ARG A 270 -12.41 -34.26 9.10
CA ARG A 270 -12.85 -32.86 8.93
C ARG A 270 -11.68 -31.94 9.20
N ILE A 271 -11.45 -30.96 8.36
CA ILE A 271 -10.40 -29.96 8.52
C ILE A 271 -11.03 -28.67 9.04
N TYR A 272 -10.54 -28.20 10.17
CA TYR A 272 -10.91 -26.91 10.75
C TYR A 272 -9.72 -25.95 10.71
N THR A 273 -9.91 -24.78 10.14
CA THR A 273 -8.96 -23.66 10.29
C THR A 273 -9.18 -23.01 11.63
N LEU A 274 -8.13 -22.83 12.42
CA LEU A 274 -8.19 -22.19 13.73
C LEU A 274 -7.73 -20.73 13.61
N ASP A 275 -8.59 -19.78 14.02
CA ASP A 275 -8.25 -18.38 14.15
C ASP A 275 -7.61 -18.11 15.52
N MET A 276 -6.29 -18.05 15.55
CA MET A 276 -5.55 -17.76 16.78
C MET A 276 -5.79 -16.35 17.30
N THR A 277 -6.03 -15.40 16.40
CA THR A 277 -6.32 -14.01 16.76
C THR A 277 -7.67 -13.92 17.48
N GLY A 278 -8.69 -14.66 17.00
CA GLY A 278 -9.99 -14.76 17.63
C GLY A 278 -9.95 -15.43 19.01
N VAL A 279 -9.09 -16.42 19.20
CA VAL A 279 -8.91 -17.09 20.51
C VAL A 279 -8.30 -16.14 21.55
N VAL A 280 -7.37 -15.28 21.15
CA VAL A 280 -6.74 -14.25 22.01
C VAL A 280 -7.66 -13.05 22.23
N ALA A 281 -8.46 -12.67 21.23
CA ALA A 281 -9.29 -11.49 21.28
C ALA A 281 -10.31 -11.55 22.44
N GLY A 282 -10.44 -10.42 23.15
CA GLY A 282 -11.37 -10.28 24.27
C GLY A 282 -10.95 -10.97 25.59
N THR A 283 -9.74 -11.52 25.66
CA THR A 283 -9.21 -12.05 26.94
C THR A 283 -8.49 -10.93 27.70
N LYS A 284 -9.15 -10.38 28.74
CA LYS A 284 -8.56 -9.34 29.63
C LYS A 284 -7.52 -9.93 30.58
N TYR A 285 -7.67 -11.20 30.95
CA TYR A 285 -6.81 -11.90 31.88
C TYR A 285 -6.22 -13.16 31.23
N ARG A 286 -4.96 -13.40 31.47
CA ARG A 286 -4.19 -14.54 30.99
C ARG A 286 -4.90 -15.88 31.24
N GLY A 287 -5.53 -16.07 32.41
CA GLY A 287 -6.26 -17.31 32.74
C GLY A 287 -7.38 -17.64 31.78
N GLN A 288 -8.07 -16.64 31.22
CA GLN A 288 -9.16 -16.84 30.26
C GLN A 288 -8.66 -17.40 28.92
N PHE A 289 -7.50 -16.95 28.44
CA PHE A 289 -6.87 -17.50 27.24
C PHE A 289 -6.42 -18.95 27.46
N GLU A 290 -5.75 -19.24 28.60
CA GLU A 290 -5.32 -20.59 28.95
C GLU A 290 -6.51 -21.56 29.07
N GLU A 291 -7.62 -21.09 29.63
CA GLU A 291 -8.85 -21.87 29.77
C GLU A 291 -9.51 -22.17 28.42
N ARG A 292 -9.63 -21.15 27.54
CA ARG A 292 -10.12 -21.34 26.15
C ARG A 292 -9.26 -22.36 25.38
N MET A 293 -7.92 -22.23 25.48
CA MET A 293 -7.01 -23.17 24.83
C MET A 293 -7.13 -24.56 25.38
N LYS A 294 -7.32 -24.74 26.71
CA LYS A 294 -7.53 -26.05 27.34
C LYS A 294 -8.87 -26.68 26.92
N MET A 295 -9.95 -25.87 26.83
CA MET A 295 -11.24 -26.34 26.32
C MET A 295 -11.14 -26.79 24.85
N LEU A 296 -10.46 -26.02 24.01
CA LEU A 296 -10.21 -26.33 22.61
C LEU A 296 -9.41 -27.63 22.44
N VAL A 297 -8.33 -27.80 23.20
CA VAL A 297 -7.51 -29.02 23.20
C VAL A 297 -8.36 -30.23 23.65
N LYS A 298 -9.17 -30.09 24.69
CA LYS A 298 -10.06 -31.16 25.20
C LYS A 298 -11.11 -31.56 24.16
N GLU A 299 -11.70 -30.61 23.47
CA GLU A 299 -12.67 -30.84 22.38
C GLU A 299 -12.02 -31.55 21.18
N LEU A 300 -10.79 -31.16 20.78
CA LEU A 300 -10.01 -31.85 19.76
C LEU A 300 -9.62 -33.30 20.16
N GLU A 301 -9.24 -33.53 21.41
CA GLU A 301 -8.94 -34.87 21.93
C GLU A 301 -10.19 -35.77 21.93
N GLN A 302 -11.37 -35.22 22.12
CA GLN A 302 -12.65 -35.96 22.08
C GLN A 302 -13.12 -36.29 20.66
N ASN A 303 -12.65 -35.52 19.65
CA ASN A 303 -13.04 -35.69 18.25
C ASN A 303 -11.80 -36.01 17.38
N PRO A 304 -11.32 -37.23 17.37
CA PRO A 304 -10.10 -37.64 16.64
C PRO A 304 -10.28 -37.60 15.09
N ASP A 305 -11.46 -37.38 14.61
CA ASP A 305 -11.79 -37.15 13.18
C ASP A 305 -11.45 -35.73 12.71
N ILE A 306 -11.09 -34.83 13.62
CA ILE A 306 -10.74 -33.47 13.30
C ILE A 306 -9.24 -33.32 13.07
N ILE A 307 -8.88 -32.63 11.98
CA ILE A 307 -7.54 -32.15 11.69
C ILE A 307 -7.59 -30.62 11.80
N VAL A 308 -6.73 -30.03 12.64
CA VAL A 308 -6.65 -28.59 12.83
C VAL A 308 -5.65 -27.99 11.86
N PHE A 309 -6.02 -27.01 11.11
CA PHE A 309 -5.12 -26.18 10.33
C PHE A 309 -4.85 -24.86 11.07
N ILE A 310 -3.58 -24.56 11.28
CA ILE A 310 -3.14 -23.32 11.93
C ILE A 310 -2.26 -22.58 10.93
N ASP A 311 -2.81 -21.51 10.36
CA ASP A 311 -2.01 -20.60 9.55
C ASP A 311 -1.15 -19.72 10.47
N GLU A 312 0.02 -19.32 10.00
CA GLU A 312 1.00 -18.58 10.80
C GLU A 312 1.29 -19.24 12.16
N ILE A 313 1.54 -20.58 12.15
CA ILE A 313 1.72 -21.38 13.39
C ILE A 313 2.81 -20.84 14.32
N HIS A 314 3.73 -20.00 13.83
CA HIS A 314 4.73 -19.31 14.64
C HIS A 314 4.11 -18.37 15.67
N THR A 315 2.90 -17.86 15.44
CA THR A 315 2.15 -17.01 16.38
C THR A 315 1.81 -17.72 17.69
N LEU A 316 1.75 -19.06 17.69
CA LEU A 316 1.61 -19.85 18.91
C LEU A 316 2.76 -19.66 19.91
N ILE A 317 3.95 -19.32 19.40
CA ILE A 317 5.16 -19.11 20.18
C ILE A 317 5.29 -17.59 20.36
N GLY A 318 4.72 -17.07 21.40
CA GLY A 318 4.72 -15.63 21.66
C GLY A 318 3.35 -15.02 21.96
N ALA A 319 2.28 -15.76 21.71
CA ALA A 319 0.94 -15.36 22.12
C ALA A 319 0.88 -15.35 23.66
N GLY A 320 0.98 -14.16 24.25
CA GLY A 320 0.97 -13.95 25.70
C GLY A 320 2.32 -13.60 26.35
N SER A 321 3.36 -13.25 25.59
CA SER A 321 4.72 -13.03 26.08
C SER A 321 4.95 -11.75 26.86
N THR A 322 4.85 -11.86 28.18
CA THR A 322 5.81 -11.23 29.12
C THR A 322 6.84 -12.30 29.51
N PRO A 323 8.11 -11.95 29.83
CA PRO A 323 9.13 -12.93 30.22
C PRO A 323 8.66 -13.80 31.40
N GLY A 324 8.48 -15.12 31.16
CA GLY A 324 7.97 -16.06 32.17
C GLY A 324 6.55 -16.58 31.95
N SER A 325 5.90 -16.29 30.82
CA SER A 325 4.54 -16.72 30.47
C SER A 325 4.51 -18.10 29.78
N MET A 326 3.44 -18.88 30.06
CA MET A 326 3.19 -20.11 29.29
C MET A 326 2.60 -19.72 27.91
N ASP A 327 3.34 -20.02 26.84
CA ASP A 327 2.89 -19.84 25.46
C ASP A 327 1.79 -20.85 25.11
N ALA A 328 0.88 -20.48 24.17
CA ALA A 328 -0.12 -21.39 23.62
C ALA A 328 0.51 -22.72 23.14
N ALA A 329 1.73 -22.65 22.63
CA ALA A 329 2.53 -23.81 22.25
C ALA A 329 2.70 -24.82 23.40
N ASN A 330 2.90 -24.36 24.64
CA ASN A 330 3.09 -25.25 25.80
C ASN A 330 1.83 -26.02 26.17
N ILE A 331 0.65 -25.48 25.88
CA ILE A 331 -0.63 -26.17 26.11
C ILE A 331 -0.87 -27.23 25.03
N LEU A 332 -0.49 -26.97 23.76
CA LEU A 332 -0.64 -27.91 22.65
C LEU A 332 0.43 -29.03 22.64
N LYS A 333 1.67 -28.75 23.10
CA LYS A 333 2.80 -29.69 23.06
C LYS A 333 2.48 -31.10 23.63
N PRO A 334 1.78 -31.25 24.77
CA PRO A 334 1.47 -32.56 25.29
C PRO A 334 0.54 -33.40 24.40
N ALA A 335 -0.48 -32.76 23.83
CA ALA A 335 -1.46 -33.39 22.93
C ALA A 335 -0.83 -33.77 21.58
N LEU A 336 -0.02 -32.88 20.99
CA LEU A 336 0.78 -33.19 19.80
C LEU A 336 1.83 -34.29 20.07
N ALA A 337 2.39 -34.33 21.28
CA ALA A 337 3.37 -35.34 21.68
C ALA A 337 2.76 -36.72 21.79
N ARG A 338 1.56 -36.84 22.33
CA ARG A 338 0.81 -38.11 22.43
C ARG A 338 0.22 -38.54 21.08
N GLY A 339 0.11 -37.64 20.10
CA GLY A 339 -0.54 -37.89 18.82
C GLY A 339 -2.07 -37.97 18.95
N THR A 340 -2.64 -37.42 20.02
CA THR A 340 -4.10 -37.33 20.23
C THR A 340 -4.74 -36.31 19.33
N ILE A 341 -3.98 -35.31 18.88
CA ILE A 341 -4.42 -34.26 17.95
C ILE A 341 -3.57 -34.30 16.67
N GLN A 342 -4.20 -34.15 15.51
CA GLN A 342 -3.55 -33.95 14.22
C GLN A 342 -3.62 -32.48 13.83
N CYS A 343 -2.46 -31.91 13.48
CA CYS A 343 -2.33 -30.51 13.13
C CYS A 343 -1.56 -30.34 11.82
N ILE A 344 -2.04 -29.46 10.95
CA ILE A 344 -1.32 -28.94 9.79
C ILE A 344 -0.91 -27.51 10.14
N GLY A 345 0.37 -27.17 10.08
CA GLY A 345 0.86 -25.81 10.28
C GLY A 345 1.26 -25.17 8.95
N ALA A 346 1.17 -23.86 8.86
CA ALA A 346 1.77 -23.08 7.77
C ALA A 346 2.59 -21.93 8.35
N THR A 347 3.75 -21.65 7.76
CA THR A 347 4.65 -20.56 8.18
C THR A 347 5.63 -20.18 7.08
N THR A 348 6.39 -19.10 7.26
CA THR A 348 7.52 -18.76 6.40
C THR A 348 8.80 -19.48 6.85
N LEU A 349 9.85 -19.49 6.00
CA LEU A 349 11.12 -20.11 6.33
C LEU A 349 11.83 -19.40 7.49
N ASP A 350 11.78 -18.09 7.50
CA ASP A 350 12.45 -17.28 8.52
C ASP A 350 11.76 -17.42 9.89
N GLU A 351 10.43 -17.40 9.90
CA GLU A 351 9.64 -17.60 11.12
C GLU A 351 9.77 -19.04 11.64
N TYR A 352 9.85 -20.01 10.72
CA TYR A 352 10.14 -21.40 11.10
C TYR A 352 11.46 -21.51 11.85
N ARG A 353 12.56 -20.94 11.31
CA ARG A 353 13.88 -20.93 11.93
C ARG A 353 13.91 -20.18 13.26
N ASN A 354 13.22 -19.03 13.32
CA ASN A 354 13.24 -18.17 14.49
C ASN A 354 12.38 -18.68 15.65
N SER A 355 11.30 -19.38 15.37
CA SER A 355 10.31 -19.79 16.36
C SER A 355 10.29 -21.30 16.57
N ILE A 356 10.00 -22.11 15.54
CA ILE A 356 9.73 -23.53 15.67
C ILE A 356 11.01 -24.36 15.79
N GLU A 357 12.05 -24.07 15.02
CA GLU A 357 13.32 -24.79 15.01
C GLU A 357 14.09 -24.61 16.33
N LYS A 358 13.96 -23.45 16.98
CA LYS A 358 14.54 -23.19 18.30
C LYS A 358 13.87 -24.02 19.41
N ASP A 359 12.61 -24.42 19.21
CA ASP A 359 11.88 -25.27 20.12
C ASP A 359 11.96 -26.76 19.71
N GLY A 360 12.99 -27.43 20.18
CA GLY A 360 13.24 -28.82 19.81
C GLY A 360 12.10 -29.81 20.18
N ALA A 361 11.14 -29.41 21.02
CA ALA A 361 9.97 -30.21 21.32
C ALA A 361 8.93 -30.15 20.21
N LEU A 362 8.72 -28.97 19.63
CA LEU A 362 7.85 -28.78 18.47
C LEU A 362 8.48 -29.32 17.18
N GLU A 363 9.75 -29.00 16.92
CA GLU A 363 10.46 -29.48 15.73
C GLU A 363 10.36 -31.00 15.55
N ARG A 364 10.48 -31.75 16.64
CA ARG A 364 10.37 -33.23 16.60
C ARG A 364 8.97 -33.73 16.31
N ARG A 365 7.93 -32.87 16.33
CA ARG A 365 6.52 -33.25 16.13
C ARG A 365 6.01 -32.92 14.75
N PHE A 366 6.61 -31.95 14.12
CA PHE A 366 6.26 -31.53 12.78
C PHE A 366 7.19 -32.13 11.71
N GLN A 367 6.63 -32.38 10.52
CA GLN A 367 7.37 -32.80 9.33
C GLN A 367 7.31 -31.70 8.29
N LYS A 368 8.47 -31.21 7.87
CA LYS A 368 8.58 -30.11 6.88
C LYS A 368 8.06 -30.55 5.52
N VAL A 369 7.25 -29.69 4.90
CA VAL A 369 6.82 -29.74 3.48
C VAL A 369 7.17 -28.37 2.90
N GLN A 370 8.12 -28.33 1.99
CA GLN A 370 8.53 -27.10 1.32
C GLN A 370 7.54 -26.76 0.21
N VAL A 371 7.09 -25.51 0.18
CA VAL A 371 6.17 -24.98 -0.83
C VAL A 371 6.90 -23.90 -1.60
N GLU A 372 7.19 -24.18 -2.86
CA GLU A 372 7.87 -23.24 -3.76
C GLU A 372 6.86 -22.36 -4.50
N PRO A 373 7.27 -21.17 -4.97
CA PRO A 373 6.44 -20.36 -5.85
C PRO A 373 6.03 -21.13 -7.10
N THR A 374 4.81 -20.89 -7.61
CA THR A 374 4.34 -21.51 -8.86
C THR A 374 5.09 -20.96 -10.07
N THR A 375 5.24 -21.81 -11.10
CA THR A 375 5.76 -21.37 -12.40
C THR A 375 4.75 -20.46 -13.11
N ASN A 376 5.20 -19.72 -14.11
CA ASN A 376 4.31 -18.85 -14.90
C ASN A 376 3.19 -19.65 -15.57
N GLU A 377 3.50 -20.87 -16.05
CA GLU A 377 2.52 -21.75 -16.70
C GLU A 377 1.46 -22.25 -15.72
N GLN A 378 1.89 -22.72 -14.54
CA GLN A 378 0.98 -23.13 -13.47
C GLN A 378 0.11 -21.94 -12.97
N THR A 379 0.72 -20.75 -12.85
CA THR A 379 -0.02 -19.55 -12.46
C THR A 379 -1.09 -19.20 -13.49
N LEU A 380 -0.78 -19.29 -14.78
CA LEU A 380 -1.77 -19.03 -15.83
C LEU A 380 -2.93 -20.02 -15.76
N GLU A 381 -2.64 -21.29 -15.49
CA GLU A 381 -3.67 -22.32 -15.32
C GLU A 381 -4.56 -22.03 -14.09
N ILE A 382 -3.96 -21.60 -12.99
CA ILE A 382 -4.70 -21.13 -11.80
C ILE A 382 -5.63 -19.98 -12.18
N LEU A 383 -5.12 -18.92 -12.84
CA LEU A 383 -5.94 -17.77 -13.24
C LEU A 383 -7.11 -18.17 -14.16
N ARG A 384 -6.89 -19.07 -15.12
CA ARG A 384 -7.96 -19.58 -15.99
C ARG A 384 -9.09 -20.25 -15.21
N ASN A 385 -8.75 -20.99 -14.16
CA ASN A 385 -9.74 -21.71 -13.36
C ASN A 385 -10.51 -20.80 -12.38
N ILE A 386 -9.87 -19.77 -11.83
CA ILE A 386 -10.54 -18.82 -10.92
C ILE A 386 -11.26 -17.70 -11.68
N ARG A 387 -10.95 -17.49 -12.98
CA ARG A 387 -11.49 -16.45 -13.86
C ARG A 387 -13.00 -16.24 -13.70
N GLY A 388 -13.79 -17.32 -13.79
CA GLY A 388 -15.25 -17.22 -13.76
C GLY A 388 -15.81 -16.64 -12.45
N ARG A 389 -15.13 -16.85 -11.33
CA ARG A 389 -15.53 -16.28 -10.03
C ARG A 389 -15.26 -14.78 -9.95
N TYR A 390 -14.11 -14.35 -10.45
CA TYR A 390 -13.75 -12.92 -10.52
C TYR A 390 -14.59 -12.17 -11.56
N GLU A 391 -14.91 -12.81 -12.71
CA GLU A 391 -15.83 -12.26 -13.71
C GLU A 391 -17.23 -12.05 -13.12
N TYR A 392 -17.70 -13.00 -12.32
CA TYR A 392 -18.99 -12.88 -11.64
C TYR A 392 -18.97 -11.80 -10.56
N PHE A 393 -17.89 -11.71 -9.77
CA PHE A 393 -17.77 -10.77 -8.66
C PHE A 393 -17.65 -9.31 -9.14
N HIS A 394 -16.82 -9.07 -10.17
CA HIS A 394 -16.57 -7.72 -10.69
C HIS A 394 -17.48 -7.32 -11.86
N HIS A 395 -18.37 -8.20 -12.34
CA HIS A 395 -19.22 -7.97 -13.53
C HIS A 395 -18.43 -7.57 -14.79
N VAL A 396 -17.29 -8.23 -15.03
CA VAL A 396 -16.38 -8.02 -16.17
C VAL A 396 -16.11 -9.33 -16.90
N ASN A 397 -15.49 -9.26 -18.08
CA ASN A 397 -14.97 -10.43 -18.79
C ASN A 397 -13.46 -10.28 -19.00
N TYR A 398 -12.66 -11.30 -18.69
CA TYR A 398 -11.22 -11.30 -18.93
C TYR A 398 -10.91 -12.04 -20.24
N THR A 399 -10.07 -11.44 -21.10
CA THR A 399 -9.52 -12.15 -22.27
C THR A 399 -8.37 -13.06 -21.84
N ASP A 400 -8.04 -14.06 -22.65
CA ASP A 400 -6.88 -14.92 -22.35
C ASP A 400 -5.57 -14.13 -22.41
N GLU A 401 -5.48 -13.12 -23.29
CA GLU A 401 -4.33 -12.20 -23.35
C GLU A 401 -4.21 -11.38 -22.05
N ALA A 402 -5.32 -10.99 -21.44
CA ALA A 402 -5.30 -10.29 -20.15
C ALA A 402 -4.76 -11.18 -19.02
N LEU A 403 -5.15 -12.46 -18.97
CA LEU A 403 -4.62 -13.43 -18.00
C LEU A 403 -3.11 -13.65 -18.20
N GLU A 404 -2.67 -13.82 -19.44
CA GLU A 404 -1.25 -13.93 -19.77
C GLU A 404 -0.48 -12.66 -19.39
N ALA A 405 -1.07 -11.48 -19.63
CA ALA A 405 -0.50 -10.22 -19.21
C ALA A 405 -0.39 -10.10 -17.69
N CYS A 406 -1.40 -10.52 -16.90
CA CYS A 406 -1.33 -10.55 -15.45
C CYS A 406 -0.10 -11.36 -14.98
N VAL A 407 0.11 -12.55 -15.53
CA VAL A 407 1.26 -13.39 -15.16
C VAL A 407 2.57 -12.76 -15.63
N LYS A 408 2.68 -12.39 -16.91
CA LYS A 408 3.93 -11.91 -17.54
C LYS A 408 4.41 -10.58 -16.95
N LEU A 409 3.46 -9.63 -16.77
CA LEU A 409 3.80 -8.31 -16.28
C LEU A 409 4.12 -8.33 -14.77
N THR A 410 3.36 -9.07 -13.96
CA THR A 410 3.69 -9.19 -12.54
C THR A 410 4.96 -10.01 -12.29
N ALA A 411 5.25 -11.05 -13.08
CA ALA A 411 6.52 -11.77 -13.01
C ALA A 411 7.70 -10.84 -13.25
N ARG A 412 7.57 -9.90 -14.19
CA ARG A 412 8.64 -8.99 -14.62
C ARG A 412 8.77 -7.75 -13.72
N TYR A 413 7.64 -7.18 -13.26
CA TYR A 413 7.63 -5.84 -12.67
C TYR A 413 7.35 -5.83 -11.16
N VAL A 414 6.74 -6.88 -10.59
CA VAL A 414 6.48 -7.01 -9.15
C VAL A 414 7.49 -7.99 -8.56
N SER A 415 8.52 -7.48 -7.89
CA SER A 415 9.63 -8.29 -7.34
C SER A 415 9.51 -8.58 -5.83
N ASP A 416 8.64 -7.87 -5.13
CA ASP A 416 8.47 -7.96 -3.67
C ASP A 416 7.48 -9.05 -3.22
N ARG A 417 6.79 -9.67 -4.16
CA ARG A 417 5.78 -10.72 -3.94
C ARG A 417 6.04 -11.95 -4.82
N PHE A 418 5.47 -13.08 -4.43
CA PHE A 418 5.66 -14.36 -5.10
C PHE A 418 4.43 -14.78 -5.90
N MET A 419 4.63 -15.67 -6.89
CA MET A 419 3.55 -16.32 -7.60
C MET A 419 2.90 -17.40 -6.71
N PRO A 420 1.56 -17.62 -6.80
CA PRO A 420 0.61 -17.00 -7.74
C PRO A 420 -0.01 -15.68 -7.26
N ASP A 421 0.17 -15.30 -5.98
CA ASP A 421 -0.52 -14.24 -5.28
C ASP A 421 -0.50 -12.90 -6.04
N LYS A 422 0.71 -12.44 -6.46
CA LYS A 422 0.84 -11.19 -7.21
C LYS A 422 0.08 -11.14 -8.52
N ALA A 423 -0.12 -12.30 -9.17
CA ALA A 423 -0.89 -12.36 -10.42
C ALA A 423 -2.39 -12.37 -10.14
N ILE A 424 -2.83 -12.98 -9.03
CA ILE A 424 -4.21 -12.97 -8.56
C ILE A 424 -4.59 -11.57 -8.10
N ASP A 425 -3.71 -10.88 -7.34
CA ASP A 425 -3.90 -9.49 -6.93
C ASP A 425 -4.09 -8.57 -8.15
N ALA A 426 -3.25 -8.73 -9.17
CA ALA A 426 -3.38 -7.93 -10.38
C ALA A 426 -4.71 -8.21 -11.11
N LEU A 427 -5.16 -9.47 -11.16
CA LEU A 427 -6.45 -9.85 -11.73
C LEU A 427 -7.61 -9.17 -10.99
N ASP A 428 -7.60 -9.24 -9.65
CA ASP A 428 -8.61 -8.66 -8.77
C ASP A 428 -8.67 -7.14 -8.88
N GLU A 429 -7.50 -6.48 -8.82
CA GLU A 429 -7.40 -5.01 -8.90
C GLU A 429 -7.85 -4.48 -10.27
N VAL A 430 -7.50 -5.18 -11.37
CA VAL A 430 -7.97 -4.81 -12.72
C VAL A 430 -9.48 -4.93 -12.81
N GLY A 431 -10.07 -6.03 -12.32
CA GLY A 431 -11.52 -6.23 -12.31
C GLY A 431 -12.24 -5.14 -11.53
N SER A 432 -11.77 -4.87 -10.31
CA SER A 432 -12.30 -3.81 -9.44
C SER A 432 -12.25 -2.43 -10.11
N ARG A 433 -11.11 -2.09 -10.70
CA ARG A 433 -10.92 -0.78 -11.36
C ARG A 433 -11.83 -0.58 -12.55
N VAL A 434 -11.92 -1.60 -13.43
CA VAL A 434 -12.78 -1.55 -14.60
C VAL A 434 -14.25 -1.47 -14.19
N HIS A 435 -14.66 -2.24 -13.19
CA HIS A 435 -15.99 -2.16 -12.60
C HIS A 435 -16.31 -0.75 -12.07
N LEU A 436 -15.42 -0.12 -11.32
CA LEU A 436 -15.60 1.23 -10.80
C LEU A 436 -15.63 2.31 -11.90
N GLN A 437 -14.87 2.13 -12.99
CA GLN A 437 -14.91 3.03 -14.14
C GLN A 437 -16.21 2.88 -14.94
N THR A 438 -16.80 1.69 -14.97
CA THR A 438 -18.06 1.37 -15.66
C THR A 438 -19.29 1.72 -14.83
N ALA A 439 -19.12 1.95 -13.52
CA ALA A 439 -20.18 2.42 -12.61
C ALA A 439 -20.64 3.87 -12.94
N ASN A 440 -20.37 4.36 -14.13
CA ASN A 440 -21.03 5.54 -14.67
C ASN A 440 -22.52 5.24 -14.78
N VAL A 441 -23.30 6.03 -14.04
CA VAL A 441 -24.75 6.01 -14.07
C VAL A 441 -25.19 6.02 -15.54
N PRO A 442 -26.06 5.09 -15.98
CA PRO A 442 -26.53 5.06 -17.36
C PRO A 442 -27.00 6.45 -17.80
N PRO A 443 -26.73 6.88 -19.04
CA PRO A 443 -27.10 8.22 -19.50
C PRO A 443 -28.61 8.48 -19.36
N GLU A 444 -29.44 7.45 -19.45
CA GLU A 444 -30.90 7.54 -19.23
C GLU A 444 -31.26 7.99 -17.80
N ILE A 445 -30.50 7.58 -16.78
CA ILE A 445 -30.70 8.00 -15.40
C ILE A 445 -30.28 9.46 -15.21
N THR A 446 -29.13 9.85 -15.74
CA THR A 446 -28.64 11.24 -15.68
C THR A 446 -29.52 12.22 -16.46
N GLU A 447 -30.07 11.79 -17.60
CA GLU A 447 -31.05 12.59 -18.36
C GLU A 447 -32.34 12.78 -17.54
N LYS A 448 -32.86 11.74 -16.88
CA LYS A 448 -34.05 11.83 -16.05
C LYS A 448 -33.83 12.68 -14.81
N GLU A 449 -32.65 12.61 -14.19
CA GLU A 449 -32.29 13.49 -13.05
C GLU A 449 -32.24 14.97 -13.47
N THR A 450 -31.72 15.28 -14.65
CA THR A 450 -31.73 16.65 -15.20
C THR A 450 -33.15 17.11 -15.52
N GLU A 451 -33.97 16.25 -16.16
CA GLU A 451 -35.41 16.57 -16.39
C GLU A 451 -36.16 16.85 -15.09
N ILE A 452 -35.95 16.06 -14.02
CA ILE A 452 -36.58 16.29 -12.72
C ILE A 452 -36.13 17.62 -12.12
N LYS A 453 -34.87 18.00 -12.29
CA LYS A 453 -34.36 19.28 -11.81
C LYS A 453 -35.02 20.45 -12.53
N ASP A 454 -35.13 20.39 -13.86
CA ASP A 454 -35.79 21.41 -14.69
C ASP A 454 -37.29 21.55 -14.34
N VAL A 455 -37.98 20.42 -14.11
CA VAL A 455 -39.38 20.44 -13.71
C VAL A 455 -39.57 21.02 -12.29
N LYS A 456 -38.63 20.76 -11.38
CA LYS A 456 -38.63 21.36 -10.03
C LYS A 456 -38.45 22.89 -10.09
N GLU A 457 -37.55 23.38 -10.92
CA GLU A 457 -37.32 24.82 -11.12
C GLU A 457 -38.57 25.49 -11.70
N LYS A 458 -39.15 24.93 -12.76
CA LYS A 458 -40.41 25.41 -13.36
C LYS A 458 -41.61 25.40 -12.40
N LYS A 459 -41.67 24.39 -11.53
CA LYS A 459 -42.67 24.32 -10.47
C LYS A 459 -42.52 25.47 -9.46
N GLN A 460 -41.28 25.79 -9.05
CA GLN A 460 -40.99 26.88 -8.11
C GLN A 460 -41.34 28.25 -8.76
N GLU A 461 -41.05 28.47 -10.03
CA GLU A 461 -41.42 29.66 -10.78
C GLU A 461 -42.94 29.81 -10.87
N ALA A 462 -43.69 28.73 -11.17
CA ALA A 462 -45.11 28.71 -11.24
C ALA A 462 -45.78 29.02 -9.87
N VAL A 463 -45.21 28.54 -8.76
CA VAL A 463 -45.62 28.89 -7.39
C VAL A 463 -45.32 30.36 -7.10
N GLY A 464 -44.15 30.86 -7.48
CA GLY A 464 -43.81 32.28 -7.29
C GLY A 464 -44.73 33.24 -8.07
N ASN A 465 -45.21 32.83 -9.24
CA ASN A 465 -46.19 33.57 -10.07
C ASN A 465 -47.66 33.31 -9.70
N GLN A 466 -47.93 32.63 -8.56
CA GLN A 466 -49.29 32.30 -8.05
C GLN A 466 -50.17 31.48 -9.02
N ASN A 467 -49.53 30.79 -9.99
CA ASN A 467 -50.24 29.95 -10.95
C ASN A 467 -50.31 28.51 -10.45
N PHE A 468 -51.27 28.25 -9.53
CA PHE A 468 -51.41 26.98 -8.83
C PHE A 468 -51.83 25.81 -9.72
N GLU A 469 -52.49 26.08 -10.82
CA GLU A 469 -52.95 25.04 -11.75
C GLU A 469 -51.75 24.50 -12.56
N LEU A 470 -50.88 25.39 -12.98
CA LEU A 470 -49.61 25.04 -13.65
C LEU A 470 -48.61 24.36 -12.68
N ALA A 471 -48.55 24.80 -11.43
CA ALA A 471 -47.72 24.21 -10.41
C ALA A 471 -48.18 22.75 -10.06
N ALA A 472 -49.50 22.49 -10.11
CA ALA A 472 -50.06 21.16 -9.91
C ALA A 472 -49.64 20.21 -11.06
N SER A 473 -49.74 20.69 -12.33
CA SER A 473 -49.31 19.86 -13.49
C SER A 473 -47.81 19.51 -13.45
N TYR A 474 -46.97 20.46 -13.02
CA TYR A 474 -45.54 20.18 -12.84
C TYR A 474 -45.26 19.23 -11.69
N ARG A 475 -46.04 19.27 -10.63
CA ARG A 475 -45.94 18.28 -9.51
C ARG A 475 -46.28 16.87 -9.99
N ASP A 476 -47.36 16.73 -10.76
CA ASP A 476 -47.75 15.41 -11.30
C ASP A 476 -46.68 14.87 -12.26
N ARG A 477 -46.13 15.73 -13.09
CA ARG A 477 -45.00 15.37 -13.96
C ARG A 477 -43.74 14.98 -13.19
N GLN A 478 -43.39 15.72 -12.13
CA GLN A 478 -42.28 15.38 -11.23
C GLN A 478 -42.48 13.99 -10.60
N THR A 479 -43.68 13.69 -10.09
CA THR A 479 -43.98 12.41 -9.47
C THR A 479 -43.89 11.26 -10.46
N GLN A 480 -44.27 11.50 -11.70
CA GLN A 480 -44.16 10.49 -12.76
C GLN A 480 -42.68 10.23 -13.08
N LEU A 481 -41.85 11.27 -13.28
CA LEU A 481 -40.42 11.13 -13.57
C LEU A 481 -39.67 10.49 -12.39
N GLU A 482 -40.04 10.80 -11.17
CA GLU A 482 -39.48 10.17 -9.97
C GLU A 482 -39.79 8.66 -9.89
N ARG A 483 -40.95 8.21 -10.34
CA ARG A 483 -41.29 6.78 -10.46
C ARG A 483 -40.51 6.11 -11.59
N GLU A 484 -40.41 6.72 -12.76
CA GLU A 484 -39.60 6.22 -13.88
C GLU A 484 -38.14 6.09 -13.46
N LEU A 485 -37.58 7.07 -12.73
CA LEU A 485 -36.23 7.05 -12.18
C LEU A 485 -36.06 5.90 -11.17
N GLN A 486 -37.03 5.67 -10.29
CA GLN A 486 -36.97 4.56 -9.33
C GLN A 486 -37.01 3.19 -10.04
N GLU A 487 -37.78 3.04 -11.10
CA GLU A 487 -37.82 1.81 -11.90
C GLU A 487 -36.50 1.59 -12.66
N LEU A 488 -35.92 2.64 -13.25
CA LEU A 488 -34.62 2.57 -13.92
C LEU A 488 -33.48 2.25 -12.92
N ASN A 489 -33.47 2.90 -11.75
CA ASN A 489 -32.50 2.61 -10.71
C ASN A 489 -32.64 1.17 -10.17
N LYS A 490 -33.87 0.65 -10.07
CA LYS A 490 -34.09 -0.72 -9.66
C LYS A 490 -33.60 -1.71 -10.70
N LYS A 491 -33.89 -1.49 -11.99
CA LYS A 491 -33.37 -2.31 -13.09
C LYS A 491 -31.85 -2.28 -13.18
N TRP A 492 -31.24 -1.14 -12.93
CA TRP A 492 -29.78 -1.00 -12.86
C TRP A 492 -29.19 -1.72 -11.64
N GLN A 493 -29.82 -1.64 -10.47
CA GLN A 493 -29.40 -2.36 -9.25
C GLN A 493 -29.63 -3.87 -9.34
N ASP A 494 -30.71 -4.29 -10.01
CA ASP A 494 -31.04 -5.72 -10.20
C ASP A 494 -30.19 -6.36 -11.33
N GLY A 495 -29.28 -5.61 -11.98
CA GLY A 495 -28.34 -6.13 -12.98
C GLY A 495 -28.97 -6.49 -14.33
N GLU A 496 -30.19 -6.01 -14.64
CA GLU A 496 -30.83 -6.25 -15.95
C GLU A 496 -30.15 -5.54 -17.14
N VAL A 497 -29.22 -4.62 -16.85
CA VAL A 497 -28.32 -3.98 -17.84
C VAL A 497 -26.89 -4.50 -17.61
N ASP A 498 -26.66 -5.78 -17.89
CA ASP A 498 -25.35 -6.44 -17.72
C ASP A 498 -24.41 -6.09 -18.89
N VAL A 499 -23.95 -4.85 -18.95
CA VAL A 499 -22.89 -4.44 -19.89
C VAL A 499 -21.54 -4.81 -19.27
N ARG A 500 -21.15 -6.09 -19.42
CA ARG A 500 -19.83 -6.53 -18.96
C ARG A 500 -18.75 -5.95 -19.86
N GLN A 501 -17.87 -5.17 -19.29
CA GLN A 501 -16.71 -4.66 -20.01
C GLN A 501 -15.64 -5.75 -20.12
N THR A 502 -15.02 -5.84 -21.31
CA THR A 502 -13.96 -6.81 -21.57
C THR A 502 -12.60 -6.20 -21.21
N ILE A 503 -11.87 -6.89 -20.36
CA ILE A 503 -10.52 -6.52 -19.94
C ILE A 503 -9.51 -7.12 -20.91
N THR A 504 -8.61 -6.27 -21.42
CA THR A 504 -7.53 -6.62 -22.34
C THR A 504 -6.16 -6.43 -21.68
N GLU A 505 -5.08 -6.75 -22.39
CA GLU A 505 -3.70 -6.53 -21.94
C GLU A 505 -3.46 -5.06 -21.52
N LYS A 506 -4.15 -4.11 -22.13
CA LYS A 506 -3.97 -2.67 -21.89
C LYS A 506 -4.40 -2.28 -20.46
N GLU A 507 -5.58 -2.71 -20.04
CA GLU A 507 -6.09 -2.41 -18.69
C GLU A 507 -5.21 -3.06 -17.62
N VAL A 508 -4.71 -4.27 -17.88
CA VAL A 508 -3.75 -4.96 -17.00
C VAL A 508 -2.44 -4.16 -16.89
N ALA A 509 -1.91 -3.68 -18.03
CA ALA A 509 -0.69 -2.88 -18.02
C ALA A 509 -0.85 -1.56 -17.25
N ASP A 510 -2.04 -0.93 -17.30
CA ASP A 510 -2.35 0.27 -16.52
C ASP A 510 -2.34 0.01 -15.02
N VAL A 511 -2.91 -1.11 -14.60
CA VAL A 511 -2.95 -1.47 -13.19
C VAL A 511 -1.57 -1.85 -12.69
N VAL A 512 -0.82 -2.70 -13.40
CA VAL A 512 0.56 -3.03 -13.03
C VAL A 512 1.44 -1.78 -13.00
N SER A 513 1.19 -0.81 -13.90
CA SER A 513 1.85 0.50 -13.87
C SER A 513 1.56 1.27 -12.58
N MET A 514 0.33 1.23 -12.09
CA MET A 514 -0.05 1.87 -10.83
C MET A 514 0.55 1.16 -9.61
N MET A 515 0.49 -0.18 -9.57
CA MET A 515 1.05 -0.99 -8.48
C MET A 515 2.56 -0.78 -8.32
N THR A 516 3.27 -0.63 -9.43
CA THR A 516 4.74 -0.56 -9.44
C THR A 516 5.31 0.85 -9.59
N GLY A 517 4.47 1.83 -9.97
CA GLY A 517 4.92 3.17 -10.33
C GLY A 517 5.65 3.26 -11.68
N ILE A 518 5.64 2.18 -12.49
CA ILE A 518 6.38 2.07 -13.76
C ILE A 518 5.39 2.27 -14.92
N PRO A 519 5.65 3.14 -15.88
CA PRO A 519 4.76 3.34 -17.02
C PRO A 519 4.83 2.16 -18.01
N VAL A 520 4.24 1.01 -17.63
CA VAL A 520 4.33 -0.26 -18.38
C VAL A 520 3.77 -0.15 -19.81
N GLN A 521 2.70 0.62 -20.01
CA GLN A 521 2.13 0.85 -21.35
C GLN A 521 3.09 1.57 -22.28
N ARG A 522 3.84 2.55 -21.76
CA ARG A 522 4.84 3.27 -22.55
C ARG A 522 6.02 2.39 -22.94
N MET A 523 6.25 1.30 -22.18
CA MET A 523 7.40 0.41 -22.40
C MET A 523 7.11 -0.72 -23.38
N ALA A 524 5.87 -1.15 -23.61
CA ALA A 524 5.57 -2.31 -24.45
C ALA A 524 5.41 -2.00 -25.95
N GLN A 525 4.74 -0.92 -26.34
CA GLN A 525 4.45 -0.61 -27.75
C GLN A 525 5.33 0.48 -28.37
N GLU A 526 5.80 1.46 -27.57
CA GLU A 526 6.64 2.55 -28.06
C GLU A 526 8.15 2.34 -27.82
N GLU A 527 8.52 1.30 -27.10
CA GLU A 527 9.93 1.08 -26.68
C GLU A 527 10.89 1.07 -27.88
N GLY A 528 10.53 0.44 -28.98
CA GLY A 528 11.33 0.40 -30.19
C GLY A 528 11.46 1.78 -30.87
N ILE A 529 10.41 2.59 -30.87
CA ILE A 529 10.40 3.93 -31.47
C ILE A 529 11.11 4.92 -30.56
N ARG A 530 10.84 4.88 -29.26
CA ARG A 530 11.49 5.74 -28.26
C ARG A 530 12.98 5.45 -28.14
N LEU A 531 13.39 4.19 -28.12
CA LEU A 531 14.80 3.81 -28.12
C LEU A 531 15.56 4.29 -29.37
N LYS A 532 14.89 4.41 -30.51
CA LYS A 532 15.48 5.03 -31.72
C LYS A 532 15.68 6.53 -31.55
N GLY A 533 14.73 7.23 -30.90
CA GLY A 533 14.80 8.68 -30.63
C GLY A 533 15.70 9.08 -29.46
N MET A 534 16.07 8.13 -28.59
CA MET A 534 16.82 8.34 -27.34
C MET A 534 18.09 9.15 -27.52
N ALA A 535 18.91 8.79 -28.52
CA ALA A 535 20.15 9.50 -28.77
C ALA A 535 19.91 10.97 -29.13
N GLN A 536 18.91 11.22 -29.96
CA GLN A 536 18.59 12.57 -30.43
C GLN A 536 18.06 13.46 -29.29
N GLU A 537 17.17 12.94 -28.45
CA GLU A 537 16.62 13.67 -27.30
C GLU A 537 17.69 13.96 -26.26
N LEU A 538 18.54 12.97 -25.91
CA LEU A 538 19.64 13.20 -24.97
C LEU A 538 20.65 14.22 -25.48
N LYS A 539 20.94 14.25 -26.80
CA LYS A 539 21.83 15.24 -27.43
C LYS A 539 21.29 16.68 -27.37
N GLN A 540 19.99 16.86 -27.35
CA GLN A 540 19.37 18.18 -27.17
C GLN A 540 19.64 18.76 -25.78
N HIS A 541 19.73 17.92 -24.76
CA HIS A 541 19.93 18.35 -23.39
C HIS A 541 21.38 18.31 -22.93
N VAL A 542 22.17 17.37 -23.43
CA VAL A 542 23.58 17.18 -23.03
C VAL A 542 24.49 17.54 -24.19
N ILE A 543 25.05 18.74 -24.13
CA ILE A 543 25.80 19.37 -25.22
C ILE A 543 27.24 18.83 -25.28
N ALA A 544 27.76 18.68 -26.50
CA ALA A 544 29.13 18.33 -26.83
C ALA A 544 29.61 16.92 -26.32
N GLN A 545 28.67 16.01 -26.05
CA GLN A 545 28.97 14.65 -25.59
C GLN A 545 28.39 13.56 -26.50
N ASP A 546 28.26 13.86 -27.80
CA ASP A 546 27.58 12.98 -28.78
C ASP A 546 28.15 11.55 -28.81
N LYS A 547 29.47 11.41 -28.78
CA LYS A 547 30.13 10.10 -28.78
C LYS A 547 29.84 9.27 -27.51
N ALA A 548 29.76 9.95 -26.37
CA ALA A 548 29.43 9.35 -25.08
C ALA A 548 27.97 8.85 -25.08
N ILE A 549 27.06 9.67 -25.55
CA ILE A 549 25.63 9.37 -25.68
C ILE A 549 25.42 8.20 -26.64
N ASP A 550 26.01 8.24 -27.85
CA ASP A 550 25.84 7.17 -28.85
C ASP A 550 26.32 5.81 -28.35
N LYS A 551 27.45 5.75 -27.65
CA LYS A 551 27.95 4.50 -27.04
C LYS A 551 26.99 3.96 -25.97
N MET A 552 26.54 4.82 -25.07
CA MET A 552 25.61 4.45 -24.00
C MET A 552 24.28 3.94 -24.58
N VAL A 553 23.71 4.68 -25.52
CA VAL A 553 22.43 4.32 -26.14
C VAL A 553 22.53 2.99 -26.89
N LYS A 554 23.61 2.76 -27.66
CA LYS A 554 23.82 1.47 -28.33
C LYS A 554 23.90 0.29 -27.36
N ALA A 555 24.55 0.46 -26.21
CA ALA A 555 24.63 -0.58 -25.21
C ALA A 555 23.26 -0.87 -24.56
N ILE A 556 22.50 0.17 -24.24
CA ILE A 556 21.12 0.04 -23.72
C ILE A 556 20.21 -0.63 -24.75
N GLN A 557 20.27 -0.21 -26.02
CA GLN A 557 19.48 -0.80 -27.10
C GLN A 557 19.79 -2.29 -27.27
N ARG A 558 21.07 -2.67 -27.29
CA ARG A 558 21.53 -4.08 -27.40
C ARG A 558 20.92 -4.95 -26.28
N ASN A 559 20.88 -4.42 -25.06
CA ASN A 559 20.34 -5.12 -23.90
C ASN A 559 18.81 -5.26 -23.96
N ARG A 560 18.12 -4.19 -24.34
CA ARG A 560 16.66 -4.19 -24.44
C ARG A 560 16.09 -5.09 -25.55
N VAL A 561 16.84 -5.29 -26.62
CA VAL A 561 16.47 -6.26 -27.70
C VAL A 561 16.62 -7.72 -27.24
N GLY A 562 17.14 -7.98 -26.02
CA GLY A 562 17.25 -9.34 -25.49
C GLY A 562 18.50 -10.10 -25.93
N LEU A 563 19.51 -9.39 -26.44
CA LEU A 563 20.78 -10.01 -26.84
C LEU A 563 21.77 -10.22 -25.67
N LYS A 564 21.42 -9.72 -24.47
CA LYS A 564 22.22 -9.90 -23.24
C LYS A 564 21.54 -10.90 -22.31
N ASP A 565 22.31 -11.54 -21.45
CA ASP A 565 21.80 -12.41 -20.39
C ASP A 565 20.78 -11.65 -19.50
N PRO A 566 19.58 -12.18 -19.31
CA PRO A 566 18.54 -11.55 -18.51
C PRO A 566 18.90 -11.39 -17.02
N ASN A 567 19.93 -12.07 -16.53
CA ASN A 567 20.38 -11.99 -15.15
C ASN A 567 21.28 -10.79 -14.86
N HIS A 568 21.67 -10.01 -15.86
CA HIS A 568 22.49 -8.80 -15.67
C HIS A 568 21.63 -7.52 -15.61
N PRO A 569 22.15 -6.43 -14.99
CA PRO A 569 21.54 -5.10 -15.08
C PRO A 569 21.31 -4.64 -16.52
N ILE A 570 20.35 -3.72 -16.75
CA ILE A 570 20.07 -3.13 -18.08
C ILE A 570 21.33 -2.54 -18.71
N GLY A 571 22.18 -1.93 -17.88
CA GLY A 571 23.48 -1.42 -18.33
C GLY A 571 24.39 -1.09 -17.17
N ALA A 572 25.68 -1.34 -17.33
CA ALA A 572 26.72 -1.01 -16.37
C ALA A 572 27.78 -0.15 -17.05
N PHE A 573 27.83 1.13 -16.70
CA PHE A 573 28.64 2.13 -17.35
C PHE A 573 29.63 2.79 -16.40
N MET A 574 30.86 3.02 -16.89
CA MET A 574 31.81 3.88 -16.20
C MET A 574 32.01 5.18 -16.99
N PHE A 575 31.62 6.30 -16.39
CA PHE A 575 31.78 7.64 -16.97
C PHE A 575 33.08 8.27 -16.51
N LEU A 576 33.98 8.48 -17.44
CA LEU A 576 35.29 9.05 -17.19
C LEU A 576 35.40 10.46 -17.75
N GLY A 577 36.04 11.35 -17.02
CA GLY A 577 36.29 12.69 -17.50
C GLY A 577 36.47 13.72 -16.42
N PRO A 578 36.88 14.95 -16.75
CA PRO A 578 37.02 16.02 -15.79
C PRO A 578 35.72 16.35 -15.04
N THR A 579 35.86 17.12 -13.98
CA THR A 579 34.69 17.64 -13.24
C THR A 579 33.91 18.65 -14.10
N GLY A 580 32.58 18.68 -14.01
CA GLY A 580 31.78 19.72 -14.67
C GLY A 580 31.54 19.53 -16.18
N VAL A 581 31.80 18.33 -16.75
CA VAL A 581 31.56 18.02 -18.18
C VAL A 581 30.18 17.40 -18.47
N GLY A 582 29.34 17.24 -17.43
CA GLY A 582 27.96 16.75 -17.61
C GLY A 582 27.72 15.29 -17.26
N LYS A 583 28.66 14.53 -16.61
CA LYS A 583 28.50 13.11 -16.25
C LYS A 583 27.23 12.83 -15.43
N THR A 584 27.06 13.51 -14.31
CA THR A 584 25.89 13.40 -13.42
C THR A 584 24.61 13.92 -14.10
N TYR A 585 24.73 14.93 -14.94
CA TYR A 585 23.61 15.51 -15.67
C TYR A 585 23.05 14.54 -16.72
N LEU A 586 23.94 13.83 -17.45
CA LEU A 586 23.53 12.77 -18.38
C LEU A 586 22.79 11.64 -17.67
N ALA A 587 23.28 11.21 -16.50
CA ALA A 587 22.59 10.19 -15.70
C ALA A 587 21.17 10.66 -15.26
N LYS A 588 21.03 11.93 -14.88
CA LYS A 588 19.73 12.52 -14.52
C LYS A 588 18.77 12.56 -15.71
N LYS A 589 19.25 13.00 -16.90
CA LYS A 589 18.43 13.05 -18.11
C LYS A 589 18.09 11.66 -18.65
N LEU A 590 18.96 10.69 -18.45
CA LEU A 590 18.68 9.30 -18.76
C LEU A 590 17.57 8.73 -17.84
N ALA A 591 17.56 9.06 -16.55
CA ALA A 591 16.49 8.65 -15.62
C ALA A 591 15.12 9.22 -16.03
N GLU A 592 15.09 10.50 -16.35
CA GLU A 592 13.91 11.19 -16.85
C GLU A 592 13.37 10.57 -18.14
N PHE A 593 14.27 10.25 -19.09
CA PHE A 593 13.91 9.62 -20.34
C PHE A 593 13.40 8.19 -20.17
N MET A 594 14.17 7.34 -19.44
CA MET A 594 13.86 5.91 -19.32
C MET A 594 12.68 5.63 -18.40
N PHE A 595 12.59 6.33 -17.26
CA PHE A 595 11.65 6.03 -16.19
C PHE A 595 10.63 7.13 -15.93
N GLY A 596 10.69 8.24 -16.66
CA GLY A 596 9.68 9.32 -16.63
C GLY A 596 9.79 10.26 -15.43
N SER A 597 10.70 10.01 -14.48
CA SER A 597 10.92 10.86 -13.31
C SER A 597 12.41 11.02 -13.00
N THR A 598 12.77 12.20 -12.51
CA THR A 598 14.10 12.46 -11.95
C THR A 598 14.34 11.72 -10.63
N ASP A 599 13.29 11.31 -9.94
CA ASP A 599 13.33 10.60 -8.66
C ASP A 599 13.74 9.13 -8.83
N ALA A 600 13.68 8.63 -10.07
CA ALA A 600 14.23 7.32 -10.43
C ALA A 600 15.78 7.30 -10.46
N LEU A 601 16.46 8.38 -10.04
CA LEU A 601 17.91 8.45 -9.88
C LEU A 601 18.31 8.25 -8.42
N ILE A 602 18.85 7.09 -8.10
CA ILE A 602 19.47 6.77 -6.82
C ILE A 602 20.92 7.20 -6.86
N ARG A 603 21.25 8.33 -6.27
CA ARG A 603 22.62 8.84 -6.18
C ARG A 603 23.25 8.46 -4.85
N ILE A 604 24.47 7.93 -4.91
CA ILE A 604 25.32 7.60 -3.76
C ILE A 604 26.72 8.17 -4.02
N ASP A 605 27.22 8.96 -3.06
CA ASP A 605 28.57 9.53 -3.10
C ASP A 605 29.55 8.54 -2.47
N MET A 606 30.46 8.02 -3.25
CA MET A 606 31.43 7.01 -2.78
C MET A 606 32.50 7.61 -1.87
N SER A 607 32.62 8.91 -1.76
CA SER A 607 33.48 9.56 -0.77
C SER A 607 33.06 9.31 0.69
N GLU A 608 31.81 8.93 0.93
CA GLU A 608 31.32 8.50 2.25
C GLU A 608 31.71 7.05 2.58
N TYR A 609 32.16 6.26 1.62
CA TYR A 609 32.44 4.82 1.73
C TYR A 609 33.91 4.49 1.55
N THR A 610 34.78 5.32 2.07
CA THR A 610 36.26 5.16 2.01
C THR A 610 36.77 4.11 3.00
N GLU A 611 36.02 3.80 4.04
CA GLU A 611 36.41 2.85 5.09
C GLU A 611 35.56 1.58 5.08
N SER A 612 36.15 0.47 5.48
CA SER A 612 35.52 -0.86 5.41
C SER A 612 34.24 -0.99 6.20
N PHE A 613 34.12 -0.32 7.35
CA PHE A 613 32.91 -0.36 8.18
C PHE A 613 31.71 0.40 7.55
N ASN A 614 31.98 1.43 6.75
CA ASN A 614 30.91 2.16 6.06
C ASN A 614 30.23 1.34 4.95
N VAL A 615 30.89 0.29 4.44
CA VAL A 615 30.33 -0.57 3.41
C VAL A 615 29.06 -1.29 3.89
N SER A 616 29.00 -1.65 5.17
CA SER A 616 27.79 -2.23 5.78
C SER A 616 26.58 -1.30 5.72
N ARG A 617 26.75 0.03 5.64
CA ARG A 617 25.64 0.98 5.45
C ARG A 617 25.01 0.89 4.06
N LEU A 618 25.72 0.36 3.05
CA LEU A 618 25.15 0.14 1.71
C LEU A 618 24.17 -1.03 1.68
N ILE A 619 24.51 -2.12 2.38
CA ILE A 619 23.76 -3.39 2.35
C ILE A 619 22.93 -3.65 3.61
N GLY A 620 23.13 -2.88 4.68
CA GLY A 620 22.57 -3.11 6.02
C GLY A 620 23.57 -3.77 6.96
N ALA A 621 23.43 -3.47 8.26
CA ALA A 621 24.24 -4.09 9.30
C ALA A 621 23.76 -5.53 9.57
N PRO A 622 24.67 -6.49 9.87
CA PRO A 622 24.27 -7.83 10.27
C PRO A 622 23.52 -7.82 11.63
N PRO A 623 22.73 -8.87 11.92
CA PRO A 623 22.00 -8.99 13.16
C PRO A 623 22.87 -8.78 14.40
N GLY A 624 22.42 -7.95 15.32
CA GLY A 624 23.13 -7.63 16.58
C GLY A 624 24.05 -6.40 16.52
N TYR A 625 24.17 -5.74 15.38
CA TYR A 625 24.90 -4.47 15.26
C TYR A 625 23.96 -3.27 15.24
N VAL A 626 24.44 -2.10 15.66
CA VAL A 626 23.71 -0.83 15.63
C VAL A 626 23.37 -0.48 14.18
N GLY A 627 22.09 -0.14 13.91
CA GLY A 627 21.60 0.17 12.57
C GLY A 627 21.04 -1.03 11.80
N TYR A 628 20.86 -2.19 12.43
CA TYR A 628 20.26 -3.37 11.79
C TYR A 628 18.82 -3.11 11.30
N GLU A 629 18.01 -2.35 12.05
CA GLU A 629 16.62 -2.06 11.70
C GLU A 629 16.47 -1.03 10.56
N GLU A 630 17.49 -0.21 10.32
CA GLU A 630 17.46 0.85 9.30
C GLU A 630 17.61 0.32 7.86
N GLY A 631 18.10 -0.92 7.69
CA GLY A 631 18.39 -1.51 6.38
C GLY A 631 19.56 -0.83 5.64
N GLY A 632 19.92 -1.33 4.46
CA GLY A 632 21.03 -0.77 3.66
C GLY A 632 20.57 0.40 2.78
N GLN A 633 21.35 1.46 2.72
CA GLN A 633 21.02 2.66 1.93
C GLN A 633 20.85 2.38 0.43
N LEU A 634 21.65 1.50 -0.14
CA LEU A 634 21.55 1.09 -1.54
C LEU A 634 20.42 0.06 -1.71
N THR A 635 20.42 -0.99 -0.89
CA THR A 635 19.51 -2.12 -1.02
C THR A 635 18.05 -1.71 -0.79
N GLU A 636 17.77 -0.88 0.23
CA GLU A 636 16.42 -0.38 0.50
C GLU A 636 15.89 0.57 -0.58
N ARG A 637 16.76 1.47 -1.11
CA ARG A 637 16.35 2.37 -2.19
C ARG A 637 16.03 1.62 -3.47
N VAL A 638 16.86 0.62 -3.85
CA VAL A 638 16.62 -0.20 -5.04
C VAL A 638 15.39 -1.10 -4.84
N ARG A 639 15.17 -1.64 -3.64
CA ARG A 639 13.98 -2.43 -3.32
C ARG A 639 12.69 -1.62 -3.49
N ARG A 640 12.72 -0.34 -3.07
CA ARG A 640 11.57 0.57 -3.23
C ARG A 640 11.40 1.08 -4.66
N HIS A 641 12.51 1.22 -5.40
CA HIS A 641 12.55 1.69 -6.78
C HIS A 641 13.37 0.72 -7.65
N PRO A 642 12.81 -0.46 -7.98
CA PRO A 642 13.54 -1.48 -8.75
C PRO A 642 13.87 -1.05 -10.18
N TYR A 643 13.15 -0.04 -10.70
CA TYR A 643 13.41 0.59 -11.99
C TYR A 643 14.04 1.96 -11.78
N SER A 644 15.35 1.97 -11.66
CA SER A 644 16.10 3.18 -11.34
C SER A 644 17.48 3.20 -11.99
N ILE A 645 18.06 4.39 -12.01
CA ILE A 645 19.48 4.56 -12.31
C ILE A 645 20.23 4.66 -10.98
N VAL A 646 21.12 3.74 -10.75
CA VAL A 646 22.03 3.77 -9.61
C VAL A 646 23.30 4.50 -10.04
N LEU A 647 23.47 5.73 -9.54
CA LEU A 647 24.64 6.56 -9.80
C LEU A 647 25.61 6.49 -8.61
N LEU A 648 26.75 5.86 -8.80
CA LEU A 648 27.85 5.81 -7.83
C LEU A 648 28.87 6.89 -8.21
N ASP A 649 28.81 8.00 -7.50
CA ASP A 649 29.64 9.17 -7.81
C ASP A 649 31.03 9.04 -7.16
N GLU A 650 32.10 9.40 -7.89
CA GLU A 650 33.51 9.35 -7.45
C GLU A 650 33.95 7.95 -6.98
N ILE A 651 33.67 6.92 -7.79
CA ILE A 651 33.90 5.49 -7.48
C ILE A 651 35.36 5.19 -7.10
N GLU A 652 36.34 5.99 -7.57
CA GLU A 652 37.76 5.86 -7.22
C GLU A 652 38.05 6.09 -5.75
N LYS A 653 37.15 6.69 -4.98
CA LYS A 653 37.30 6.92 -3.54
C LYS A 653 36.78 5.78 -2.69
N ALA A 654 36.02 4.85 -3.28
CA ALA A 654 35.39 3.75 -2.58
C ALA A 654 36.42 2.76 -2.02
N HIS A 655 36.11 2.17 -0.87
CA HIS A 655 36.88 1.07 -0.30
C HIS A 655 36.82 -0.19 -1.20
N GLY A 656 37.88 -1.00 -1.21
CA GLY A 656 37.95 -2.22 -2.03
C GLY A 656 36.77 -3.18 -1.93
N ASN A 657 36.15 -3.29 -0.73
CA ASN A 657 35.00 -4.14 -0.49
C ASN A 657 33.74 -3.71 -1.28
N VAL A 658 33.62 -2.42 -1.65
CA VAL A 658 32.51 -1.95 -2.50
C VAL A 658 32.58 -2.61 -3.88
N PHE A 659 33.77 -2.77 -4.44
CA PHE A 659 33.94 -3.43 -5.74
C PHE A 659 33.53 -4.90 -5.70
N ASN A 660 33.79 -5.61 -4.59
CA ASN A 660 33.36 -6.99 -4.42
C ASN A 660 31.82 -7.12 -4.40
N LEU A 661 31.14 -6.17 -3.74
CA LEU A 661 29.66 -6.12 -3.77
C LEU A 661 29.13 -5.82 -5.18
N LEU A 662 29.76 -4.87 -5.88
CA LEU A 662 29.38 -4.52 -7.23
C LEU A 662 29.63 -5.67 -8.23
N LEU A 663 30.66 -6.49 -8.06
CA LEU A 663 30.87 -7.69 -8.87
C LEU A 663 29.66 -8.62 -8.77
N GLN A 664 29.10 -8.85 -7.58
CA GLN A 664 27.91 -9.68 -7.41
C GLN A 664 26.70 -9.07 -8.17
N VAL A 665 26.51 -7.75 -8.07
CA VAL A 665 25.43 -7.05 -8.79
C VAL A 665 25.62 -7.14 -10.31
N LEU A 666 26.84 -6.99 -10.80
CA LEU A 666 27.16 -7.00 -12.23
C LEU A 666 27.03 -8.40 -12.85
N ASP A 667 27.31 -9.46 -12.08
CA ASP A 667 27.30 -10.84 -12.57
C ASP A 667 25.93 -11.51 -12.43
N GLU A 668 25.29 -11.35 -11.27
CA GLU A 668 24.06 -12.06 -10.94
C GLU A 668 22.82 -11.14 -11.00
N GLY A 669 22.99 -9.83 -11.19
CA GLY A 669 21.89 -8.86 -11.17
C GLY A 669 21.15 -8.78 -9.84
N ARG A 670 21.75 -9.27 -8.76
CA ARG A 670 21.17 -9.27 -7.41
C ARG A 670 22.21 -9.02 -6.35
N LEU A 671 21.77 -8.54 -5.20
CA LEU A 671 22.62 -8.31 -4.03
C LEU A 671 21.89 -8.81 -2.79
N THR A 672 22.61 -9.51 -1.92
CA THR A 672 22.07 -9.95 -0.62
C THR A 672 22.24 -8.82 0.39
N ASP A 673 21.15 -8.41 1.04
CA ASP A 673 21.20 -7.41 2.11
C ASP A 673 21.72 -8.00 3.45
N GLY A 674 21.91 -7.14 4.45
CA GLY A 674 22.35 -7.55 5.79
C GLY A 674 21.36 -8.48 6.50
N ASN A 675 20.11 -8.55 6.05
CA ASN A 675 19.04 -9.42 6.56
C ASN A 675 18.95 -10.77 5.82
N GLY A 676 19.83 -11.00 4.84
CA GLY A 676 19.81 -12.21 4.01
C GLY A 676 18.80 -12.17 2.86
N ARG A 677 18.14 -11.04 2.59
CA ARG A 677 17.17 -10.89 1.51
C ARG A 677 17.86 -10.57 0.20
N PHE A 678 17.33 -11.11 -0.90
CA PHE A 678 17.81 -10.79 -2.25
C PHE A 678 17.16 -9.50 -2.76
N VAL A 679 17.99 -8.55 -3.18
CA VAL A 679 17.55 -7.31 -3.83
C VAL A 679 17.89 -7.41 -5.32
N ASP A 680 16.89 -7.19 -6.19
CA ASP A 680 16.98 -7.35 -7.64
C ASP A 680 17.47 -6.05 -8.30
N PHE A 681 18.59 -6.14 -9.03
CA PHE A 681 19.20 -5.06 -9.82
C PHE A 681 19.05 -5.25 -11.32
N ARG A 682 18.39 -6.30 -11.80
CA ARG A 682 18.25 -6.62 -13.24
C ARG A 682 17.55 -5.53 -14.04
N ASN A 683 16.69 -4.78 -13.37
CA ASN A 683 15.95 -3.68 -13.97
C ASN A 683 16.58 -2.30 -13.73
N THR A 684 17.80 -2.24 -13.19
CA THR A 684 18.52 -1.00 -12.95
C THR A 684 19.55 -0.72 -14.03
N VAL A 685 19.91 0.56 -14.19
CA VAL A 685 21.09 0.99 -14.94
C VAL A 685 22.13 1.48 -13.94
N ILE A 686 23.30 0.87 -13.92
CA ILE A 686 24.38 1.24 -13.01
C ILE A 686 25.34 2.19 -13.72
N ILE A 687 25.54 3.37 -13.16
CA ILE A 687 26.46 4.38 -13.67
C ILE A 687 27.46 4.73 -12.58
N MET A 688 28.73 4.56 -12.89
CA MET A 688 29.84 4.94 -12.01
C MET A 688 30.55 6.14 -12.60
N THR A 689 30.79 7.19 -11.85
CA THR A 689 31.59 8.32 -12.33
C THR A 689 32.99 8.28 -11.74
N SER A 690 33.96 8.64 -12.53
CA SER A 690 35.34 8.74 -12.06
C SER A 690 36.09 9.89 -12.72
N ASN A 691 37.00 10.47 -11.95
CA ASN A 691 37.97 11.47 -12.39
C ASN A 691 39.37 10.88 -12.65
N ALA A 692 39.47 9.52 -12.61
CA ALA A 692 40.72 8.82 -12.83
C ALA A 692 41.31 9.14 -14.19
N GLY A 693 42.64 9.34 -14.24
CA GLY A 693 43.36 9.64 -15.48
C GLY A 693 43.35 11.13 -15.88
N THR A 694 42.48 11.98 -15.32
CA THR A 694 42.46 13.40 -15.69
C THR A 694 43.69 14.18 -15.23
N ARG A 695 44.34 13.80 -14.10
CA ARG A 695 45.59 14.37 -13.65
C ARG A 695 46.76 14.02 -14.58
N GLN A 696 46.80 12.77 -15.02
CA GLN A 696 47.82 12.25 -15.94
C GLN A 696 47.71 12.87 -17.34
N LEU A 697 46.49 13.15 -17.79
CA LEU A 697 46.21 13.90 -19.02
C LEU A 697 46.69 15.36 -18.93
N LYS A 698 46.56 16.01 -17.76
CA LYS A 698 47.07 17.37 -17.52
C LYS A 698 48.59 17.41 -17.48
N ASP A 699 49.24 16.41 -16.92
CA ASP A 699 50.70 16.27 -16.87
C ASP A 699 51.28 15.97 -18.25
N PHE A 700 50.57 15.24 -19.10
CA PHE A 700 50.92 14.98 -20.49
C PHE A 700 50.83 16.25 -21.35
N GLY A 701 49.80 17.09 -21.15
CA GLY A 701 49.68 18.38 -21.83
C GLY A 701 50.71 19.43 -21.40
N ARG A 702 51.39 19.21 -20.27
CA ARG A 702 52.49 20.06 -19.76
C ARG A 702 53.87 19.54 -20.06
N GLY A 703 54.04 18.26 -20.53
CA GLY A 703 55.33 17.59 -20.69
C GLY A 703 55.85 17.60 -22.12
N VAL A 704 56.97 18.31 -22.27
CA VAL A 704 57.95 18.20 -23.34
C VAL A 704 57.48 18.55 -24.77
N GLY A 705 57.54 19.83 -25.13
CA GLY A 705 57.60 20.25 -26.53
C GLY A 705 56.61 21.26 -27.04
N PHE A 706 55.67 21.73 -26.22
CA PHE A 706 54.78 22.81 -26.65
C PHE A 706 55.11 24.12 -25.97
N ASN A 707 55.67 25.06 -26.76
CA ASN A 707 55.92 26.44 -26.35
C ASN A 707 54.65 27.08 -25.84
N ALA A 708 54.73 27.54 -24.57
CA ALA A 708 53.75 28.40 -23.95
C ALA A 708 53.75 29.77 -24.66
N GLY A 709 52.94 29.92 -25.71
CA GLY A 709 52.95 31.21 -26.44
C GLY A 709 51.98 31.40 -27.56
N SER A 710 51.04 30.52 -27.79
CA SER A 710 50.00 30.81 -28.77
C SER A 710 48.67 30.12 -28.43
N SER A 711 47.60 30.84 -28.60
CA SER A 711 46.17 30.55 -28.44
C SER A 711 45.64 29.37 -29.31
N SER A 712 46.46 28.36 -29.58
CA SER A 712 46.17 27.19 -30.43
C SER A 712 46.01 25.90 -29.65
N ALA A 713 45.76 25.92 -28.34
CA ALA A 713 45.49 24.72 -27.54
C ALA A 713 44.14 24.05 -27.88
N LEU A 714 43.48 24.43 -28.96
CA LEU A 714 42.13 24.04 -29.33
C LEU A 714 42.02 23.03 -30.50
N MET A 715 43.14 22.53 -31.06
CA MET A 715 43.09 21.47 -32.10
C MET A 715 43.98 20.28 -31.75
N LEU A 716 43.49 19.43 -30.82
CA LEU A 716 44.07 18.11 -30.63
C LEU A 716 43.77 17.23 -31.86
N ASN A 717 44.83 16.78 -32.56
CA ASN A 717 44.74 15.82 -33.66
C ASN A 717 44.14 14.49 -33.18
N GLU A 718 43.52 13.70 -34.04
CA GLU A 718 42.93 12.39 -33.67
C GLU A 718 43.94 11.44 -33.05
N GLN A 719 45.21 11.50 -33.42
CA GLN A 719 46.31 10.74 -32.80
C GLN A 719 46.53 11.13 -31.32
N ASP A 720 46.40 12.39 -30.95
CA ASP A 720 46.56 12.85 -29.58
C ASP A 720 45.39 12.39 -28.71
N LYS A 721 44.19 12.30 -29.29
CA LYS A 721 42.99 11.77 -28.64
C LYS A 721 43.09 10.26 -28.36
N GLU A 722 43.65 9.50 -29.29
CA GLU A 722 43.92 8.07 -29.09
C GLU A 722 44.94 7.81 -28.01
N HIS A 723 46.01 8.59 -27.99
CA HIS A 723 47.04 8.49 -26.97
C HIS A 723 46.51 8.88 -25.59
N ALA A 724 45.69 9.92 -25.50
CA ALA A 724 44.98 10.29 -24.28
C ALA A 724 44.08 9.15 -23.76
N ARG A 725 43.38 8.44 -24.64
CA ARG A 725 42.60 7.26 -24.27
C ARG A 725 43.45 6.13 -23.70
N GLN A 726 44.61 5.86 -24.28
CA GLN A 726 45.56 4.83 -23.78
C GLN A 726 46.10 5.18 -22.40
N ILE A 727 46.37 6.45 -22.12
CA ILE A 727 46.80 6.94 -20.79
C ILE A 727 45.71 6.72 -19.76
N VAL A 728 44.46 7.08 -20.11
CA VAL A 728 43.29 6.88 -19.25
C VAL A 728 43.06 5.39 -18.96
N GLN A 729 43.20 4.54 -19.98
CA GLN A 729 43.04 3.10 -19.83
C GLN A 729 44.13 2.48 -18.94
N LYS A 730 45.40 2.94 -19.05
CA LYS A 730 46.47 2.56 -18.13
C LYS A 730 46.25 3.06 -16.69
N ALA A 731 45.67 4.23 -16.53
CA ALA A 731 45.34 4.75 -15.21
C ALA A 731 44.21 3.91 -14.54
N LEU A 732 43.19 3.50 -15.30
CA LEU A 732 42.11 2.62 -14.84
C LEU A 732 42.65 1.25 -14.42
N SER A 733 43.51 0.63 -15.20
CA SER A 733 44.09 -0.69 -14.89
C SER A 733 44.96 -0.71 -13.65
N LYS A 734 45.42 0.47 -13.17
CA LYS A 734 46.11 0.62 -11.88
C LYS A 734 45.18 0.76 -10.69
N GLN A 735 43.97 1.27 -10.87
CA GLN A 735 43.02 1.55 -9.79
C GLN A 735 41.97 0.46 -9.62
N PHE A 736 41.55 -0.19 -10.72
CA PHE A 736 40.50 -1.17 -10.75
C PHE A 736 41.04 -2.53 -11.20
N SER A 737 40.50 -3.61 -10.61
CA SER A 737 40.87 -4.95 -11.03
C SER A 737 40.43 -5.22 -12.47
N PRO A 738 41.20 -5.99 -13.26
CA PRO A 738 40.79 -6.37 -14.61
C PRO A 738 39.43 -7.09 -14.64
N GLU A 739 39.14 -7.86 -13.60
CA GLU A 739 37.84 -8.56 -13.44
C GLU A 739 36.69 -7.57 -13.39
N PHE A 740 36.79 -6.54 -12.59
CA PHE A 740 35.76 -5.51 -12.47
C PHE A 740 35.54 -4.74 -13.78
N LEU A 741 36.64 -4.37 -14.47
CA LEU A 741 36.56 -3.64 -15.75
C LEU A 741 35.92 -4.47 -16.87
N ASN A 742 36.14 -5.80 -16.88
CA ASN A 742 35.59 -6.70 -17.88
C ASN A 742 34.05 -6.96 -17.68
N ARG A 743 33.52 -6.62 -16.52
CA ARG A 743 32.06 -6.76 -16.24
C ARG A 743 31.24 -5.53 -16.62
N LEU A 744 31.93 -4.44 -16.99
CA LEU A 744 31.28 -3.22 -17.47
C LEU A 744 30.85 -3.39 -18.92
N ASP A 745 29.68 -2.92 -19.27
CA ASP A 745 29.19 -2.90 -20.65
C ASP A 745 30.00 -1.96 -21.54
N GLU A 746 30.28 -0.76 -21.00
CA GLU A 746 31.07 0.26 -21.72
C GLU A 746 31.77 1.22 -20.74
N ILE A 747 32.99 1.59 -21.13
CA ILE A 747 33.72 2.68 -20.50
C ILE A 747 33.59 3.91 -21.41
N ILE A 748 32.92 4.94 -20.91
CA ILE A 748 32.50 6.13 -21.65
C ILE A 748 33.34 7.32 -21.21
N THR A 749 34.13 7.87 -22.14
CA THR A 749 34.94 9.05 -21.89
C THR A 749 34.19 10.31 -22.30
N PHE A 750 34.13 11.28 -21.38
CA PHE A 750 33.59 12.62 -21.62
C PHE A 750 34.69 13.56 -22.07
N ASP A 751 34.43 14.25 -23.14
CA ASP A 751 35.36 15.25 -23.68
C ASP A 751 35.30 16.55 -22.88
N GLN A 752 36.39 17.34 -22.93
CA GLN A 752 36.43 18.68 -22.37
C GLN A 752 35.49 19.62 -23.16
N LEU A 753 34.77 20.50 -22.45
CA LEU A 753 33.89 21.47 -23.07
C LEU A 753 34.71 22.62 -23.67
N ASP A 754 34.36 23.03 -24.88
CA ASP A 754 34.89 24.23 -25.53
C ASP A 754 33.97 25.44 -25.31
N LEU A 755 34.40 26.63 -25.64
CA LEU A 755 33.63 27.87 -25.49
C LEU A 755 32.30 27.87 -26.28
N ALA A 756 32.29 27.21 -27.43
CA ALA A 756 31.08 27.08 -28.24
C ALA A 756 30.02 26.20 -27.52
N ALA A 757 30.46 25.08 -26.94
CA ALA A 757 29.60 24.21 -26.15
C ALA A 757 29.07 24.92 -24.90
N ILE A 758 29.89 25.76 -24.25
CA ILE A 758 29.45 26.49 -23.05
C ILE A 758 28.37 27.50 -23.37
N LYS A 759 28.45 28.21 -24.50
CA LYS A 759 27.38 29.10 -24.98
C LYS A 759 26.07 28.36 -25.17
N GLN A 760 26.10 27.16 -25.75
CA GLN A 760 24.90 26.33 -25.90
C GLN A 760 24.37 25.81 -24.56
N ILE A 761 25.26 25.48 -23.61
CA ILE A 761 24.85 25.09 -22.24
C ILE A 761 24.16 26.26 -21.53
N ILE A 762 24.61 27.50 -21.72
CA ILE A 762 23.93 28.68 -21.18
C ILE A 762 22.50 28.76 -21.72
N ASP A 763 22.30 28.56 -23.02
CA ASP A 763 20.95 28.60 -23.59
C ASP A 763 20.03 27.53 -22.98
N VAL A 764 20.53 26.33 -22.71
CA VAL A 764 19.77 25.26 -22.04
C VAL A 764 19.46 25.60 -20.58
N GLU A 765 20.42 26.12 -19.81
CA GLU A 765 20.23 26.51 -18.40
C GLU A 765 19.28 27.71 -18.28
N LEU A 766 19.33 28.66 -19.20
CA LEU A 766 18.47 29.82 -19.23
C LEU A 766 17.01 29.50 -19.58
N GLN A 767 16.70 28.38 -20.23
CA GLN A 767 15.32 27.99 -20.52
C GLN A 767 14.44 27.96 -19.26
N GLY A 768 14.98 27.43 -18.15
CA GLY A 768 14.28 27.42 -16.87
C GLY A 768 14.03 28.82 -16.30
N LEU A 769 14.98 29.75 -16.51
CA LEU A 769 14.85 31.15 -16.10
C LEU A 769 13.84 31.87 -16.98
N TYR A 770 13.90 31.71 -18.29
CA TYR A 770 12.93 32.31 -19.25
C TYR A 770 11.50 31.89 -18.91
N LYS A 771 11.26 30.62 -18.58
CA LYS A 771 9.93 30.16 -18.17
C LYS A 771 9.44 30.84 -16.90
N ARG A 772 10.27 30.88 -15.84
CA ARG A 772 9.90 31.55 -14.57
C ARG A 772 9.60 33.03 -14.74
N ILE A 773 10.36 33.72 -15.63
CA ILE A 773 10.17 35.13 -15.89
C ILE A 773 8.95 35.38 -16.78
N ALA A 774 8.67 34.45 -17.73
CA ALA A 774 7.44 34.49 -18.52
C ALA A 774 6.19 34.27 -17.62
N ASP A 775 6.29 33.40 -16.60
CA ASP A 775 5.21 33.20 -15.61
C ASP A 775 4.97 34.47 -14.75
N LEU A 776 5.98 35.34 -14.61
CA LEU A 776 5.86 36.65 -13.96
C LEU A 776 5.37 37.74 -14.92
N GLY A 777 5.14 37.42 -16.22
CA GLY A 777 4.65 38.36 -17.21
C GLY A 777 5.72 39.17 -17.94
N TYR A 778 7.01 38.79 -17.88
CA TYR A 778 8.10 39.50 -18.55
C TYR A 778 8.81 38.58 -19.56
N THR A 779 9.54 39.17 -20.51
CA THR A 779 10.42 38.47 -21.45
C THR A 779 11.86 38.95 -21.33
N ILE A 780 12.83 38.05 -21.55
CA ILE A 780 14.26 38.37 -21.54
C ILE A 780 14.81 38.17 -22.95
N ASP A 781 15.57 39.11 -23.42
CA ASP A 781 16.39 39.04 -24.63
C ASP A 781 17.88 39.25 -24.25
N LEU A 782 18.68 38.22 -24.45
CA LEU A 782 20.10 38.19 -24.08
C LEU A 782 20.98 38.25 -25.35
N SER A 783 21.78 39.29 -25.49
CA SER A 783 22.69 39.43 -26.63
C SER A 783 23.80 38.40 -26.64
N ASP A 784 24.32 38.04 -27.84
CA ASP A 784 25.41 37.05 -27.99
C ASP A 784 26.71 37.52 -27.31
N GLU A 785 26.92 38.82 -27.17
CA GLU A 785 28.07 39.39 -26.45
C GLU A 785 27.93 39.21 -24.94
N ALA A 786 26.71 39.35 -24.39
CA ALA A 786 26.41 39.06 -23.00
C ALA A 786 26.54 37.57 -22.69
N LYS A 787 26.09 36.68 -23.60
CA LYS A 787 26.30 35.23 -23.48
C LYS A 787 27.78 34.86 -23.46
N ALA A 788 28.57 35.52 -24.37
CA ALA A 788 30.02 35.26 -24.41
C ALA A 788 30.71 35.71 -23.12
N PHE A 789 30.30 36.82 -22.53
CA PHE A 789 30.80 37.33 -21.25
C PHE A 789 30.46 36.36 -20.10
N VAL A 790 29.24 35.93 -19.99
CA VAL A 790 28.82 34.96 -18.95
C VAL A 790 29.54 33.61 -19.14
N ALA A 791 29.76 33.16 -20.39
CA ALA A 791 30.53 31.98 -20.71
C ALA A 791 32.00 32.10 -20.25
N GLU A 792 32.64 33.24 -20.48
CA GLU A 792 34.01 33.48 -20.06
C GLU A 792 34.17 33.52 -18.54
N LYS A 793 33.26 34.17 -17.81
CA LYS A 793 33.24 34.23 -16.35
C LYS A 793 32.76 32.95 -15.69
N GLY A 794 31.92 32.18 -16.35
CA GLY A 794 31.34 30.91 -15.86
C GLY A 794 32.13 29.66 -16.20
N TYR A 795 33.20 29.77 -16.98
CA TYR A 795 34.07 28.65 -17.36
C TYR A 795 35.38 28.65 -16.59
N ASP A 796 35.67 27.52 -15.99
CA ASP A 796 36.98 27.26 -15.38
C ASP A 796 37.55 25.96 -15.97
N VAL A 797 38.82 26.00 -16.39
CA VAL A 797 39.52 24.85 -16.96
C VAL A 797 39.57 23.66 -16.00
N GLN A 798 39.55 23.90 -14.69
CA GLN A 798 39.61 22.85 -13.66
C GLN A 798 38.22 22.30 -13.29
N PHE A 799 37.21 23.18 -13.24
CA PHE A 799 35.87 22.86 -12.75
C PHE A 799 34.81 22.75 -13.87
N GLY A 800 35.25 22.95 -15.15
CA GLY A 800 34.36 22.86 -16.30
C GLY A 800 33.23 23.91 -16.26
N ALA A 801 32.01 23.47 -16.59
CA ALA A 801 30.80 24.29 -16.54
C ALA A 801 30.15 24.37 -15.13
N ARG A 802 30.77 23.84 -14.06
CA ARG A 802 30.18 23.88 -12.71
C ARG A 802 29.99 25.29 -12.16
N PRO A 803 30.93 26.26 -12.40
CA PRO A 803 30.73 27.65 -11.96
C PRO A 803 29.68 28.42 -12.77
N LEU A 804 29.26 27.90 -13.94
CA LEU A 804 28.36 28.58 -14.87
C LEU A 804 27.01 28.97 -14.23
N LYS A 805 26.45 28.07 -13.45
CA LYS A 805 25.18 28.33 -12.75
C LYS A 805 25.30 29.51 -11.78
N ARG A 806 26.43 29.61 -11.09
CA ARG A 806 26.69 30.74 -10.20
C ARG A 806 26.92 32.02 -10.99
N ALA A 807 27.60 31.94 -12.15
CA ALA A 807 27.78 33.09 -13.03
C ALA A 807 26.44 33.60 -13.60
N ILE A 808 25.55 32.70 -14.01
CA ILE A 808 24.19 33.06 -14.44
C ILE A 808 23.44 33.75 -13.32
N GLN A 809 23.49 33.19 -12.09
CA GLN A 809 22.86 33.81 -10.92
C GLN A 809 23.40 35.22 -10.67
N THR A 810 24.71 35.36 -10.52
CA THR A 810 25.33 36.66 -10.17
C THR A 810 25.22 37.72 -11.26
N TYR A 811 25.38 37.33 -12.54
CA TYR A 811 25.43 38.31 -13.63
C TYR A 811 24.09 38.50 -14.34
N ILE A 812 23.13 37.56 -14.26
CA ILE A 812 21.84 37.66 -14.92
C ILE A 812 20.68 37.74 -13.92
N GLU A 813 20.53 36.73 -13.02
CA GLU A 813 19.37 36.63 -12.12
C GLU A 813 19.33 37.81 -11.15
N ASP A 814 20.48 38.18 -10.52
CA ASP A 814 20.57 39.28 -9.57
C ASP A 814 20.20 40.61 -10.27
N GLY A 815 20.75 40.89 -11.47
CA GLY A 815 20.47 42.13 -12.21
C GLY A 815 19.01 42.20 -12.70
N VAL A 816 18.41 41.10 -13.11
CA VAL A 816 16.98 41.04 -13.48
C VAL A 816 16.11 41.24 -12.26
N SER A 817 16.47 40.63 -11.12
CA SER A 817 15.76 40.80 -9.85
C SER A 817 15.78 42.25 -9.38
N ASP A 818 16.93 42.90 -9.44
CA ASP A 818 17.07 44.32 -9.08
C ASP A 818 16.20 45.23 -9.93
N LEU A 819 16.08 44.93 -11.24
CA LEU A 819 15.19 45.66 -12.15
C LEU A 819 13.70 45.45 -11.78
N ILE A 820 13.28 44.21 -11.54
CA ILE A 820 11.89 43.90 -11.19
C ILE A 820 11.48 44.51 -9.85
N VAL A 821 12.40 44.58 -8.89
CA VAL A 821 12.13 45.12 -7.53
C VAL A 821 12.19 46.63 -7.49
N ASN A 822 13.16 47.26 -8.20
CA ASN A 822 13.44 48.70 -8.08
C ASN A 822 12.77 49.57 -9.13
N GLN A 823 12.18 49.01 -10.19
CA GLN A 823 11.50 49.75 -11.25
C GLN A 823 10.06 49.23 -11.40
N ASP A 824 9.08 50.15 -11.51
CA ASP A 824 7.68 49.82 -11.82
C ASP A 824 7.58 49.36 -13.29
N LEU A 825 7.96 48.08 -13.51
CA LEU A 825 7.87 47.48 -14.85
C LEU A 825 6.43 47.15 -15.18
N GLN A 826 5.97 47.59 -16.38
CA GLN A 826 4.65 47.20 -16.88
C GLN A 826 4.66 45.72 -17.26
N ALA A 827 3.59 44.99 -16.92
CA ALA A 827 3.43 43.59 -17.34
C ALA A 827 3.50 43.49 -18.88
N GLY A 828 4.35 42.63 -19.40
CA GLY A 828 4.60 42.44 -20.82
C GLY A 828 5.91 43.11 -21.33
N SER A 829 6.65 43.82 -20.49
CA SER A 829 7.93 44.44 -20.88
C SER A 829 9.01 43.41 -21.23
N THR A 830 9.85 43.73 -22.21
CA THR A 830 11.02 42.92 -22.57
C THR A 830 12.30 43.51 -21.93
N ILE A 831 13.02 42.69 -21.23
CA ILE A 831 14.30 43.06 -20.60
C ILE A 831 15.44 42.68 -21.55
N HIS A 832 16.13 43.65 -22.09
CA HIS A 832 17.31 43.46 -22.95
C HIS A 832 18.59 43.49 -22.11
N ILE A 833 19.39 42.48 -22.23
CA ILE A 833 20.66 42.33 -21.51
C ILE A 833 21.82 42.42 -22.51
N ASN A 834 22.66 43.44 -22.38
CA ASN A 834 23.79 43.70 -23.27
C ASN A 834 25.10 43.84 -22.47
N LYS A 835 26.25 43.57 -23.10
CA LYS A 835 27.57 43.81 -22.52
C LYS A 835 27.94 45.28 -22.70
N ILE A 836 28.44 45.90 -21.63
CA ILE A 836 29.01 47.28 -21.72
C ILE A 836 30.42 47.15 -22.29
N GLN A 837 30.69 47.86 -23.44
CA GLN A 837 31.98 47.71 -24.18
C GLN A 837 33.25 48.13 -23.38
N GLU A 838 33.14 48.94 -22.36
CA GLU A 838 34.31 49.45 -21.57
C GLU A 838 34.33 48.92 -20.14
N LYS A 839 33.33 48.15 -19.67
CA LYS A 839 33.26 47.60 -18.32
C LYS A 839 33.01 46.09 -18.30
N GLU A 840 33.51 45.42 -17.29
CA GLU A 840 33.20 44.01 -17.04
C GLU A 840 31.82 43.80 -16.37
N GLU A 841 30.79 44.51 -16.90
CA GLU A 841 29.43 44.55 -16.37
C GLU A 841 28.39 44.37 -17.50
N LEU A 842 27.22 43.86 -17.18
CA LEU A 842 26.07 43.74 -18.06
C LEU A 842 25.16 44.95 -17.86
N SER A 843 24.60 45.49 -18.94
CA SER A 843 23.55 46.52 -18.90
C SER A 843 22.22 45.88 -19.08
N PHE A 844 21.26 46.32 -18.34
CA PHE A 844 19.87 45.89 -18.37
C PHE A 844 19.00 47.08 -18.83
N THR A 845 18.27 46.93 -19.91
CA THR A 845 17.39 47.93 -20.44
C THR A 845 16.01 47.35 -20.71
N THR A 846 14.97 48.09 -20.49
CA THR A 846 13.57 47.68 -20.71
C THR A 846 13.01 48.34 -21.95
N ALA A 847 12.31 47.56 -22.77
CA ALA A 847 11.54 48.05 -23.93
C ALA A 847 10.05 47.82 -23.69
#